data_69ff6804366e4ea167d367572883399b
#
_entry.id   69ff6804366e4ea167d367572883399b
#
_cell.length_a   1.000
_cell.length_b   1.000
_cell.length_c   1.000
_cell.angle_alpha   90.00
_cell.angle_beta   90.00
_cell.angle_gamma   90.00
#
_symmetry.space_group_name_H-M   'P 1'
#
loop_
_entity.id
_entity.type
_entity.pdbx_description
1 polymer ?
#
loop_
_entity_poly.entity_id
_entity_poly.type
_entity_poly.pdbx_seq_one_letter_code
_entity_poly.pdbx_strand_id
1 'polypeptide(L)'
;MTTEELTNTSNGEYTASQMSVLEGMDAVRRRPGMYIGPTDINGLHHMIREIVDNSVDEALAGHANRIDITLHADGRVTVSDNGRGIPVDIHPKHGISGLEIAATKLHGGGKFGQGGYKVSSGLHGVGLSVVNALSEWMRAEVRRHGKLWRQEYRAGVPLGPVVAVGEAQGTGTSITFLPDVSIFKDGLNYNFRVLSQRFREMAYLTKGLWFHFVDERNDTEVNFYFEGGIVSYVRHLNKERTVLHRQPFYTERTSDNVAVEIALQYTDSYDSDSIYTFANNINNVDGGAHLTGFRTALTRVINTYARSKGILKENEANLTGDDVREGLTGVISVKLEDPQFSSQTKEKLVSPEAASAVATVMGDAFANWLDENPSDARRIIEKTLQAARTRLAVQKVRETSRKSAMEGFSLPGKLADCSDTNPERCELYIVEGDSAGGSAKQGRDRRFQAILPLRGKILNVEKSRLDKMLSNTEVKALITAIGTPIGEQFMTEKLRYHRVLLMTDADVDGSHIRTLLLTFFFRHMRPLIANGHLYIAQPPLYRIKHGKQAVYVYSDAERDTYLSKLDPTVRPDLQRYKGLGEMNPEQLWETTMNPANRIILQVTMEDAQRADETFTMLMGDLVAPRKKFIQVHAADVKNLDI
;
A
#
# COMPACT_ATOMS: atom_id res chain seq x y z
N MET A 1 1.39 9.11 53.92
CA MET A 1 1.25 7.68 53.61
C MET A 1 2.54 7.23 53.00
N THR A 2 3.17 6.31 53.59
CA THR A 2 4.58 6.01 53.65
C THR A 2 5.08 5.25 52.39
N THR A 3 6.27 5.57 51.99
CA THR A 3 7.13 5.08 50.90
C THR A 3 7.65 3.63 51.10
N GLU A 4 6.82 2.69 51.53
CA GLU A 4 7.27 1.33 51.94
C GLU A 4 6.65 0.17 51.12
N GLU A 5 6.00 0.41 49.96
CA GLU A 5 5.39 -0.68 49.17
C GLU A 5 6.06 -0.97 47.82
N LEU A 6 7.30 -0.55 47.61
CA LEU A 6 8.00 -0.78 46.31
C LEU A 6 9.28 -1.63 46.40
N THR A 7 9.49 -2.39 47.46
CA THR A 7 10.63 -3.32 47.54
C THR A 7 10.20 -4.70 48.06
N ASN A 8 9.51 -5.44 47.21
CA ASN A 8 9.45 -6.89 47.34
C ASN A 8 9.92 -7.54 46.02
N THR A 9 11.20 -7.38 45.71
CA THR A 9 11.90 -8.23 44.73
C THR A 9 12.19 -9.57 45.39
N SER A 10 11.19 -10.46 45.42
CA SER A 10 11.45 -11.86 45.61
C SER A 10 12.28 -12.37 44.44
N ASN A 11 13.46 -12.89 44.70
CA ASN A 11 14.22 -13.79 43.84
C ASN A 11 13.39 -15.06 43.57
N GLY A 12 12.33 -14.97 42.78
CA GLY A 12 11.48 -16.06 42.39
C GLY A 12 12.00 -16.68 41.10
N GLU A 13 12.44 -17.91 41.14
CA GLU A 13 12.59 -18.74 39.95
C GLU A 13 11.35 -18.62 39.10
N TYR A 14 11.53 -18.37 37.78
CA TYR A 14 10.45 -18.35 36.78
C TYR A 14 9.87 -19.78 36.68
N THR A 15 8.69 -19.98 37.27
CA THR A 15 8.04 -21.28 37.35
C THR A 15 6.83 -21.37 36.42
N ALA A 16 6.39 -22.59 36.08
CA ALA A 16 5.21 -22.82 35.25
C ALA A 16 3.93 -22.18 35.82
N SER A 17 3.84 -21.91 37.12
CA SER A 17 2.71 -21.21 37.76
C SER A 17 2.61 -19.72 37.37
N GLN A 18 3.68 -19.14 36.83
CA GLN A 18 3.70 -17.76 36.32
C GLN A 18 3.35 -17.67 34.82
N MET A 19 3.19 -18.82 34.16
CA MET A 19 2.75 -18.88 32.75
C MET A 19 1.23 -18.76 32.72
N SER A 20 0.71 -17.71 32.06
CA SER A 20 -0.72 -17.58 31.78
C SER A 20 -1.01 -18.07 30.35
N VAL A 21 -1.95 -19.00 30.21
CA VAL A 21 -2.47 -19.42 28.92
C VAL A 21 -3.73 -18.62 28.66
N LEU A 22 -3.75 -17.92 27.49
CA LEU A 22 -4.92 -17.21 27.00
C LEU A 22 -5.65 -18.10 26.01
N GLU A 23 -6.93 -18.36 26.22
CA GLU A 23 -7.74 -19.20 25.36
C GLU A 23 -8.92 -18.43 24.75
N GLY A 24 -9.33 -18.84 23.55
CA GLY A 24 -10.55 -18.35 22.90
C GLY A 24 -10.60 -16.83 22.68
N MET A 25 -11.74 -16.22 22.91
CA MET A 25 -12.00 -14.80 22.66
C MET A 25 -11.16 -13.86 23.55
N ASP A 26 -10.80 -14.27 24.75
CA ASP A 26 -9.96 -13.48 25.66
C ASP A 26 -8.54 -13.29 25.10
N ALA A 27 -8.00 -14.29 24.40
CA ALA A 27 -6.71 -14.18 23.73
C ALA A 27 -6.74 -13.07 22.65
N VAL A 28 -7.83 -13.02 21.86
CA VAL A 28 -8.03 -12.01 20.82
C VAL A 28 -8.13 -10.60 21.42
N ARG A 29 -8.93 -10.43 22.46
CA ARG A 29 -9.13 -9.12 23.12
C ARG A 29 -7.86 -8.61 23.79
N ARG A 30 -7.04 -9.48 24.38
CA ARG A 30 -5.77 -9.08 25.04
C ARG A 30 -4.64 -8.80 24.06
N ARG A 31 -4.64 -9.43 22.89
CA ARG A 31 -3.60 -9.29 21.85
C ARG A 31 -4.20 -9.09 20.47
N PRO A 32 -5.03 -8.04 20.26
CA PRO A 32 -5.72 -7.80 18.99
C PRO A 32 -4.74 -7.65 17.81
N GLY A 33 -3.56 -7.09 18.07
CA GLY A 33 -2.53 -6.90 17.05
C GLY A 33 -2.05 -8.17 16.35
N MET A 34 -2.19 -9.34 16.98
CA MET A 34 -1.86 -10.63 16.34
C MET A 34 -2.88 -11.05 15.26
N TYR A 35 -4.10 -10.49 15.27
CA TYR A 35 -5.21 -10.87 14.41
C TYR A 35 -5.59 -9.81 13.39
N ILE A 36 -5.58 -8.53 13.78
CA ILE A 36 -6.02 -7.42 12.94
C ILE A 36 -4.91 -6.38 12.66
N GLY A 37 -3.69 -6.59 13.16
CA GLY A 37 -2.64 -5.59 13.13
C GLY A 37 -2.89 -4.45 14.13
N PRO A 38 -2.53 -3.19 13.83
CA PRO A 38 -2.71 -2.05 14.72
C PRO A 38 -4.17 -1.87 15.15
N THR A 39 -4.41 -1.35 16.36
CA THR A 39 -5.76 -1.02 16.86
C THR A 39 -6.15 0.43 16.53
N ASP A 40 -5.74 0.91 15.37
CA ASP A 40 -6.07 2.19 14.78
C ASP A 40 -7.14 2.05 13.68
N ILE A 41 -7.23 3.03 12.79
CA ILE A 41 -8.13 3.04 11.63
C ILE A 41 -7.91 1.83 10.70
N ASN A 42 -6.67 1.31 10.58
CA ASN A 42 -6.38 0.15 9.74
C ASN A 42 -6.95 -1.12 10.33
N GLY A 43 -6.88 -1.28 11.65
CA GLY A 43 -7.53 -2.37 12.37
C GLY A 43 -9.06 -2.33 12.23
N LEU A 44 -9.68 -1.15 12.30
CA LEU A 44 -11.12 -0.99 12.02
C LEU A 44 -11.48 -1.42 10.61
N HIS A 45 -10.70 -0.99 9.60
CA HIS A 45 -10.90 -1.40 8.22
C HIS A 45 -10.66 -2.89 8.01
N HIS A 46 -9.74 -3.50 8.79
CA HIS A 46 -9.50 -4.93 8.75
C HIS A 46 -10.72 -5.72 9.23
N MET A 47 -11.38 -5.28 10.31
CA MET A 47 -12.62 -5.92 10.77
C MET A 47 -13.71 -5.92 9.70
N ILE A 48 -13.90 -4.79 8.99
CA ILE A 48 -14.86 -4.70 7.89
C ILE A 48 -14.47 -5.68 6.77
N ARG A 49 -13.19 -5.72 6.41
CA ARG A 49 -12.69 -6.63 5.36
C ARG A 49 -12.94 -8.09 5.68
N GLU A 50 -12.72 -8.53 6.91
CA GLU A 50 -12.95 -9.92 7.31
C GLU A 50 -14.40 -10.37 7.09
N ILE A 51 -15.38 -9.50 7.32
CA ILE A 51 -16.78 -9.80 7.06
C ILE A 51 -17.10 -9.76 5.55
N VAL A 52 -16.58 -8.75 4.84
CA VAL A 52 -16.75 -8.62 3.38
C VAL A 52 -16.08 -9.81 2.66
N ASP A 53 -14.90 -10.23 3.08
CA ASP A 53 -14.19 -11.39 2.50
C ASP A 53 -15.01 -12.68 2.65
N ASN A 54 -15.74 -12.86 3.74
CA ASN A 54 -16.67 -14.00 3.90
C ASN A 54 -17.80 -13.95 2.88
N SER A 55 -18.34 -12.78 2.60
CA SER A 55 -19.39 -12.59 1.57
C SER A 55 -18.84 -12.76 0.15
N VAL A 56 -17.59 -12.33 -0.10
CA VAL A 56 -16.88 -12.57 -1.37
C VAL A 56 -16.62 -14.07 -1.57
N ASP A 57 -16.29 -14.81 -0.51
CA ASP A 57 -16.13 -16.28 -0.59
C ASP A 57 -17.43 -16.99 -1.02
N GLU A 58 -18.60 -16.51 -0.57
CA GLU A 58 -19.90 -16.99 -1.10
C GLU A 58 -20.06 -16.69 -2.59
N ALA A 59 -19.58 -15.53 -3.05
CA ALA A 59 -19.62 -15.18 -4.48
C ALA A 59 -18.62 -16.03 -5.29
N LEU A 60 -17.41 -16.28 -4.79
CA LEU A 60 -16.43 -17.17 -5.43
C LEU A 60 -16.93 -18.61 -5.51
N ALA A 61 -17.73 -19.04 -4.54
CA ALA A 61 -18.41 -20.33 -4.57
C ALA A 61 -19.66 -20.36 -5.49
N GLY A 62 -20.00 -19.23 -6.13
CA GLY A 62 -21.13 -19.10 -7.06
C GLY A 62 -22.50 -18.95 -6.40
N HIS A 63 -22.55 -18.60 -5.11
CA HIS A 63 -23.79 -18.55 -4.34
C HIS A 63 -24.27 -17.13 -4.01
N ALA A 64 -23.39 -16.11 -4.14
CA ALA A 64 -23.74 -14.71 -3.94
C ALA A 64 -23.41 -13.89 -5.18
N ASN A 65 -24.18 -12.85 -5.44
CA ASN A 65 -23.94 -11.86 -6.49
C ASN A 65 -24.17 -10.43 -6.03
N ARG A 66 -24.46 -10.22 -4.73
CA ARG A 66 -24.66 -8.90 -4.15
C ARG A 66 -24.14 -8.85 -2.72
N ILE A 67 -23.42 -7.78 -2.42
CA ILE A 67 -22.94 -7.42 -1.09
C ILE A 67 -23.36 -5.97 -0.81
N ASP A 68 -24.09 -5.75 0.26
CA ASP A 68 -24.50 -4.44 0.77
C ASP A 68 -23.67 -4.13 2.02
N ILE A 69 -23.03 -2.96 2.08
CA ILE A 69 -22.18 -2.52 3.20
C ILE A 69 -22.67 -1.15 3.65
N THR A 70 -22.92 -0.98 4.95
CA THR A 70 -23.39 0.29 5.52
C THR A 70 -22.53 0.69 6.73
N LEU A 71 -21.97 1.88 6.67
CA LEU A 71 -21.40 2.58 7.84
C LEU A 71 -22.50 3.44 8.45
N HIS A 72 -22.99 3.04 9.62
CA HIS A 72 -24.07 3.75 10.30
C HIS A 72 -23.56 5.01 11.02
N ALA A 73 -24.45 5.97 11.21
CA ALA A 73 -24.14 7.24 11.89
C ALA A 73 -23.68 7.05 13.35
N ASP A 74 -24.08 5.96 14.00
CA ASP A 74 -23.70 5.61 15.37
C ASP A 74 -22.40 4.77 15.50
N GLY A 75 -21.67 4.61 14.40
CA GLY A 75 -20.41 3.87 14.36
C GLY A 75 -20.54 2.37 14.15
N ARG A 76 -21.78 1.83 14.07
CA ARG A 76 -21.99 0.44 13.66
C ARG A 76 -21.66 0.24 12.19
N VAL A 77 -21.31 -1.01 11.85
CA VAL A 77 -21.13 -1.44 10.47
C VAL A 77 -22.01 -2.64 10.19
N THR A 78 -22.73 -2.61 9.07
CA THR A 78 -23.50 -3.75 8.56
C THR A 78 -22.90 -4.23 7.25
N VAL A 79 -22.68 -5.53 7.13
CA VAL A 79 -22.33 -6.21 5.86
C VAL A 79 -23.37 -7.29 5.62
N SER A 80 -24.02 -7.28 4.47
CA SER A 80 -25.06 -8.22 4.10
C SER A 80 -24.80 -8.82 2.72
N ASP A 81 -25.00 -10.12 2.56
CA ASP A 81 -24.93 -10.82 1.29
C ASP A 81 -26.22 -11.58 0.98
N ASN A 82 -26.34 -12.04 -0.25
CA ASN A 82 -27.40 -12.93 -0.72
C ASN A 82 -26.91 -14.35 -0.99
N GLY A 83 -25.87 -14.80 -0.28
CA GLY A 83 -25.33 -16.15 -0.35
C GLY A 83 -26.21 -17.22 0.27
N ARG A 84 -25.64 -18.41 0.56
CA ARG A 84 -26.37 -19.53 1.15
C ARG A 84 -26.87 -19.30 2.57
N GLY A 85 -26.29 -18.32 3.28
CA GLY A 85 -26.47 -18.13 4.72
C GLY A 85 -25.66 -19.14 5.56
N ILE A 86 -25.07 -18.66 6.64
CA ILE A 86 -24.31 -19.50 7.59
C ILE A 86 -25.24 -20.60 8.15
N PRO A 87 -24.78 -21.86 8.28
CA PRO A 87 -25.59 -22.93 8.87
C PRO A 87 -26.08 -22.61 10.28
N VAL A 88 -27.39 -22.76 10.53
CA VAL A 88 -28.04 -22.48 11.83
C VAL A 88 -28.42 -23.74 12.59
N ASP A 89 -28.29 -24.90 11.95
CA ASP A 89 -28.49 -26.21 12.52
C ASP A 89 -27.43 -26.54 13.58
N ILE A 90 -27.80 -27.40 14.54
CA ILE A 90 -26.93 -27.81 15.65
C ILE A 90 -25.86 -28.77 15.16
N HIS A 91 -24.60 -28.42 15.39
CA HIS A 91 -23.48 -29.27 15.02
C HIS A 91 -23.39 -30.50 15.91
N PRO A 92 -23.34 -31.74 15.33
CA PRO A 92 -23.45 -32.97 16.10
C PRO A 92 -22.40 -33.15 17.21
N LYS A 93 -21.19 -32.67 16.99
CA LYS A 93 -20.08 -32.84 17.96
C LYS A 93 -19.99 -31.72 19.00
N HIS A 94 -20.48 -30.52 18.69
CA HIS A 94 -20.31 -29.35 19.55
C HIS A 94 -21.58 -28.94 20.31
N GLY A 95 -22.76 -29.44 19.90
CA GLY A 95 -24.04 -29.16 20.58
C GLY A 95 -24.53 -27.70 20.46
N ILE A 96 -23.88 -26.88 19.61
CA ILE A 96 -24.22 -25.50 19.32
C ILE A 96 -24.43 -25.31 17.81
N SER A 97 -25.05 -24.21 17.42
CA SER A 97 -25.33 -23.93 15.99
C SER A 97 -24.05 -23.68 15.19
N GLY A 98 -24.10 -23.95 13.88
CA GLY A 98 -23.00 -23.59 12.96
C GLY A 98 -22.67 -22.10 13.00
N LEU A 99 -23.69 -21.23 13.14
CA LEU A 99 -23.51 -19.79 13.31
C LEU A 99 -22.71 -19.46 14.58
N GLU A 100 -23.07 -20.08 15.70
CA GLU A 100 -22.36 -19.87 16.97
C GLU A 100 -20.90 -20.38 16.92
N ILE A 101 -20.66 -21.53 16.25
CA ILE A 101 -19.31 -22.03 16.01
C ILE A 101 -18.49 -21.01 15.23
N ALA A 102 -19.02 -20.51 14.10
CA ALA A 102 -18.32 -19.54 13.26
C ALA A 102 -18.04 -18.21 13.97
N ALA A 103 -18.93 -17.78 14.88
CA ALA A 103 -18.82 -16.52 15.60
C ALA A 103 -17.99 -16.60 16.89
N THR A 104 -17.85 -17.80 17.50
CA THR A 104 -17.24 -17.93 18.86
C THR A 104 -16.05 -18.88 18.94
N LYS A 105 -15.78 -19.67 17.90
CA LYS A 105 -14.64 -20.60 17.93
C LYS A 105 -13.57 -20.15 16.95
N LEU A 106 -12.35 -19.95 17.46
CA LEU A 106 -11.18 -19.77 16.60
C LEU A 106 -10.93 -21.06 15.83
N HIS A 107 -10.58 -20.91 14.55
CA HIS A 107 -10.43 -22.05 13.62
C HIS A 107 -11.71 -22.87 13.43
N GLY A 108 -12.86 -22.22 13.62
CA GLY A 108 -14.18 -22.78 13.36
C GLY A 108 -14.77 -22.30 12.04
N GLY A 109 -15.37 -23.21 11.25
CA GLY A 109 -16.07 -22.81 10.01
C GLY A 109 -16.05 -23.87 8.92
N GLY A 110 -16.82 -23.63 7.85
CA GLY A 110 -16.99 -24.54 6.70
C GLY A 110 -15.82 -24.55 5.70
N LYS A 111 -14.73 -23.83 5.97
CA LYS A 111 -13.58 -23.69 5.07
C LYS A 111 -12.49 -24.76 5.30
N PHE A 112 -12.61 -25.57 6.36
CA PHE A 112 -11.64 -26.63 6.73
C PHE A 112 -12.00 -28.06 6.27
N GLY A 113 -13.04 -28.26 5.49
CA GLY A 113 -13.52 -29.59 5.12
C GLY A 113 -13.81 -29.73 3.62
N GLN A 114 -13.90 -30.99 3.14
CA GLN A 114 -14.07 -31.33 1.72
C GLN A 114 -15.39 -30.91 1.07
N GLY A 115 -16.20 -30.00 1.60
CA GLY A 115 -17.53 -29.81 1.08
C GLY A 115 -18.05 -28.39 0.92
N GLY A 116 -17.38 -27.37 1.46
CA GLY A 116 -17.97 -26.03 1.51
C GLY A 116 -17.47 -25.05 0.47
N TYR A 117 -16.15 -24.94 0.32
CA TYR A 117 -15.49 -23.98 -0.55
C TYR A 117 -14.24 -24.62 -1.16
N LYS A 118 -14.19 -24.65 -2.51
CA LYS A 118 -12.97 -25.07 -3.22
C LYS A 118 -11.88 -24.00 -3.22
N VAL A 119 -12.30 -22.75 -3.20
CA VAL A 119 -11.44 -21.57 -3.18
C VAL A 119 -12.00 -20.61 -2.15
N SER A 120 -11.16 -20.08 -1.28
CA SER A 120 -11.58 -19.05 -0.31
C SER A 120 -10.44 -18.07 -0.05
N SER A 121 -10.78 -16.81 0.25
CA SER A 121 -9.84 -15.79 0.74
C SER A 121 -9.53 -15.99 2.23
N GLY A 122 -10.52 -16.45 3.00
CA GLY A 122 -10.39 -16.77 4.41
C GLY A 122 -9.80 -18.15 4.65
N LEU A 123 -8.51 -18.23 4.97
CA LEU A 123 -7.78 -19.50 5.17
C LEU A 123 -7.78 -20.00 6.61
N HIS A 124 -7.93 -19.12 7.59
CA HIS A 124 -7.68 -19.44 8.99
C HIS A 124 -8.95 -19.70 9.83
N GLY A 125 -10.14 -19.41 9.28
CA GLY A 125 -11.42 -19.57 9.99
C GLY A 125 -11.52 -18.76 11.28
N VAL A 126 -10.94 -17.57 11.32
CA VAL A 126 -10.91 -16.71 12.51
C VAL A 126 -11.60 -15.36 12.30
N GLY A 127 -11.87 -14.92 11.06
CA GLY A 127 -12.32 -13.56 10.77
C GLY A 127 -13.57 -13.15 11.52
N LEU A 128 -14.67 -13.91 11.40
CA LEU A 128 -15.93 -13.58 12.09
C LEU A 128 -15.77 -13.63 13.63
N SER A 129 -15.06 -14.61 14.16
CA SER A 129 -14.84 -14.75 15.59
C SER A 129 -13.94 -13.63 16.15
N VAL A 130 -12.95 -13.17 15.38
CA VAL A 130 -12.10 -12.02 15.75
C VAL A 130 -12.92 -10.73 15.75
N VAL A 131 -13.76 -10.49 14.74
CA VAL A 131 -14.65 -9.32 14.68
C VAL A 131 -15.61 -9.34 15.88
N ASN A 132 -16.19 -10.50 16.18
CA ASN A 132 -17.06 -10.67 17.36
C ASN A 132 -16.31 -10.35 18.68
N ALA A 133 -15.11 -10.90 18.86
CA ALA A 133 -14.31 -10.66 20.06
C ALA A 133 -13.93 -9.19 20.26
N LEU A 134 -13.65 -8.45 19.16
CA LEU A 134 -13.23 -7.04 19.19
C LEU A 134 -14.39 -6.05 19.12
N SER A 135 -15.64 -6.54 19.09
CA SER A 135 -16.85 -5.72 19.10
C SER A 135 -17.42 -5.62 20.51
N GLU A 136 -17.90 -4.44 20.88
CA GLU A 136 -18.73 -4.25 22.07
C GLU A 136 -20.04 -5.03 21.92
N TRP A 137 -20.62 -5.01 20.72
CA TRP A 137 -21.85 -5.71 20.38
C TRP A 137 -21.80 -6.17 18.91
N MET A 138 -22.33 -7.35 18.65
CA MET A 138 -22.49 -7.89 17.30
C MET A 138 -23.84 -8.61 17.19
N ARG A 139 -24.49 -8.48 16.03
CA ARG A 139 -25.68 -9.22 15.65
C ARG A 139 -25.46 -9.92 14.31
N ALA A 140 -25.74 -11.20 14.29
CA ALA A 140 -25.78 -12.02 13.09
C ALA A 140 -27.22 -12.38 12.74
N GLU A 141 -27.62 -12.08 11.51
CA GLU A 141 -28.92 -12.43 10.96
C GLU A 141 -28.71 -13.31 9.73
N VAL A 142 -29.41 -14.44 9.68
CA VAL A 142 -29.26 -15.42 8.61
C VAL A 142 -30.64 -15.74 8.02
N ARG A 143 -30.77 -15.52 6.71
CA ARG A 143 -31.95 -15.97 5.94
C ARG A 143 -31.66 -17.37 5.41
N ARG A 144 -32.34 -18.37 5.96
CA ARG A 144 -32.18 -19.77 5.58
C ARG A 144 -33.42 -20.60 5.90
N HIS A 145 -33.73 -21.56 5.06
CA HIS A 145 -34.91 -22.45 5.21
C HIS A 145 -36.23 -21.70 5.38
N GLY A 146 -36.43 -20.58 4.65
CA GLY A 146 -37.66 -19.77 4.71
C GLY A 146 -37.80 -18.93 5.96
N LYS A 147 -36.80 -18.88 6.83
CA LYS A 147 -36.82 -18.15 8.11
C LYS A 147 -35.68 -17.16 8.22
N LEU A 148 -35.91 -16.10 9.00
CA LEU A 148 -34.87 -15.19 9.48
C LEU A 148 -34.42 -15.65 10.86
N TRP A 149 -33.21 -16.05 10.97
CA TRP A 149 -32.54 -16.45 12.21
C TRP A 149 -31.69 -15.32 12.73
N ARG A 150 -31.62 -15.15 14.07
CA ARG A 150 -30.83 -14.10 14.72
C ARG A 150 -30.10 -14.67 15.92
N GLN A 151 -28.86 -14.20 16.12
CA GLN A 151 -28.10 -14.37 17.34
C GLN A 151 -27.32 -13.09 17.63
N GLU A 152 -27.27 -12.69 18.89
CA GLU A 152 -26.56 -11.50 19.34
C GLU A 152 -25.43 -11.88 20.29
N TYR A 153 -24.39 -11.02 20.29
CA TYR A 153 -23.17 -11.25 21.03
C TYR A 153 -22.70 -9.95 21.70
N ARG A 154 -21.96 -10.09 22.78
CA ARG A 154 -21.27 -8.99 23.45
C ARG A 154 -19.85 -9.42 23.76
N ALA A 155 -18.84 -8.66 23.26
CA ALA A 155 -17.42 -8.94 23.46
C ALA A 155 -17.03 -10.42 23.21
N GLY A 156 -17.57 -11.01 22.13
CA GLY A 156 -17.29 -12.40 21.75
C GLY A 156 -18.20 -13.45 22.41
N VAL A 157 -19.05 -13.07 23.37
CA VAL A 157 -19.92 -14.00 24.12
C VAL A 157 -21.37 -13.92 23.58
N PRO A 158 -22.00 -15.07 23.26
CA PRO A 158 -23.40 -15.08 22.83
C PRO A 158 -24.34 -14.65 23.99
N LEU A 159 -25.32 -13.81 23.67
CA LEU A 159 -26.35 -13.37 24.62
C LEU A 159 -27.51 -14.38 24.77
N GLY A 160 -27.55 -15.36 23.90
CA GLY A 160 -28.54 -16.44 23.88
C GLY A 160 -28.33 -17.35 22.68
N PRO A 161 -29.10 -18.42 22.53
CA PRO A 161 -29.03 -19.31 21.40
C PRO A 161 -29.52 -18.61 20.11
N VAL A 162 -29.20 -19.18 18.94
CA VAL A 162 -29.79 -18.74 17.66
C VAL A 162 -31.33 -18.99 17.68
N VAL A 163 -32.11 -17.98 17.33
CA VAL A 163 -33.59 -18.04 17.34
C VAL A 163 -34.16 -17.60 15.99
N ALA A 164 -35.25 -18.23 15.57
CA ALA A 164 -36.02 -17.76 14.43
C ALA A 164 -36.88 -16.56 14.87
N VAL A 165 -36.68 -15.41 14.22
CA VAL A 165 -37.39 -14.15 14.55
C VAL A 165 -38.49 -13.78 13.56
N GLY A 166 -38.59 -14.50 12.44
CA GLY A 166 -39.60 -14.27 11.43
C GLY A 166 -39.45 -15.17 10.21
N GLU A 167 -40.32 -15.01 9.25
CA GLU A 167 -40.18 -15.60 7.92
C GLU A 167 -39.29 -14.72 7.05
N ALA A 168 -38.57 -15.32 6.10
CA ALA A 168 -37.72 -14.59 5.16
C ALA A 168 -37.76 -15.25 3.79
N GLN A 169 -37.68 -14.43 2.75
CA GLN A 169 -37.52 -14.90 1.38
C GLN A 169 -36.00 -14.91 1.02
N GLY A 170 -35.61 -15.89 0.19
CA GLY A 170 -34.24 -16.04 -0.25
C GLY A 170 -33.32 -16.55 0.84
N THR A 171 -32.03 -16.41 0.59
CA THR A 171 -30.93 -16.79 1.52
C THR A 171 -29.96 -15.64 1.69
N GLY A 172 -29.07 -15.72 2.68
CA GLY A 172 -28.03 -14.71 2.89
C GLY A 172 -27.65 -14.56 4.34
N THR A 173 -26.56 -13.86 4.56
CA THR A 173 -26.06 -13.50 5.90
C THR A 173 -25.97 -11.98 6.03
N SER A 174 -26.32 -11.45 7.20
CA SER A 174 -26.13 -10.05 7.55
C SER A 174 -25.44 -9.96 8.92
N ILE A 175 -24.29 -9.35 8.97
CA ILE A 175 -23.52 -9.12 10.20
C ILE A 175 -23.51 -7.63 10.49
N THR A 176 -24.04 -7.24 11.65
CA THR A 176 -23.94 -5.87 12.16
C THR A 176 -23.09 -5.89 13.42
N PHE A 177 -22.06 -5.04 13.47
CA PHE A 177 -21.17 -4.97 14.63
C PHE A 177 -20.81 -3.54 15.01
N LEU A 178 -20.54 -3.33 16.30
CA LEU A 178 -20.02 -2.09 16.85
C LEU A 178 -18.64 -2.39 17.46
N PRO A 179 -17.54 -1.88 16.90
CA PRO A 179 -16.22 -2.08 17.47
C PRO A 179 -16.12 -1.52 18.90
N ASP A 180 -15.34 -2.18 19.74
CA ASP A 180 -15.16 -1.80 21.15
C ASP A 180 -14.20 -0.61 21.25
N VAL A 181 -14.71 0.56 21.64
CA VAL A 181 -13.92 1.79 21.82
C VAL A 181 -12.86 1.68 22.93
N SER A 182 -12.97 0.71 23.84
CA SER A 182 -11.93 0.45 24.83
C SER A 182 -10.67 -0.16 24.20
N ILE A 183 -10.80 -0.79 23.02
CA ILE A 183 -9.72 -1.35 22.20
C ILE A 183 -9.28 -0.33 21.16
N PHE A 184 -10.22 0.29 20.43
CA PHE A 184 -9.98 1.29 19.40
C PHE A 184 -10.04 2.70 19.96
N LYS A 185 -8.97 3.10 20.67
CA LYS A 185 -8.93 4.34 21.45
C LYS A 185 -8.95 5.63 20.64
N ASP A 186 -8.58 5.55 19.36
CA ASP A 186 -8.59 6.71 18.44
C ASP A 186 -9.98 7.02 17.88
N GLY A 187 -11.01 6.29 18.35
CA GLY A 187 -12.40 6.43 17.92
C GLY A 187 -12.74 5.62 16.68
N LEU A 188 -14.04 5.64 16.30
CA LEU A 188 -14.58 4.85 15.17
C LEU A 188 -14.59 5.68 13.87
N ASN A 189 -13.43 6.12 13.43
CA ASN A 189 -13.27 6.97 12.25
C ASN A 189 -12.97 6.13 11.00
N TYR A 190 -14.01 5.67 10.31
CA TYR A 190 -13.85 4.94 9.05
C TYR A 190 -13.52 5.89 7.89
N ASN A 191 -12.56 5.51 7.03
CA ASN A 191 -12.25 6.24 5.81
C ASN A 191 -13.01 5.65 4.62
N PHE A 192 -14.11 6.31 4.23
CA PHE A 192 -14.95 5.89 3.12
C PHE A 192 -14.19 5.71 1.81
N ARG A 193 -13.26 6.61 1.49
CA ARG A 193 -12.49 6.56 0.24
C ARG A 193 -11.59 5.32 0.17
N VAL A 194 -10.91 4.98 1.26
CA VAL A 194 -10.04 3.80 1.34
C VAL A 194 -10.86 2.51 1.18
N LEU A 195 -11.99 2.41 1.90
CA LEU A 195 -12.88 1.27 1.80
C LEU A 195 -13.51 1.15 0.41
N SER A 196 -13.99 2.27 -0.18
CA SER A 196 -14.56 2.29 -1.54
C SER A 196 -13.57 1.78 -2.59
N GLN A 197 -12.30 2.17 -2.48
CA GLN A 197 -11.28 1.72 -3.40
C GLN A 197 -11.06 0.20 -3.29
N ARG A 198 -11.02 -0.33 -2.06
CA ARG A 198 -10.88 -1.77 -1.83
C ARG A 198 -12.07 -2.57 -2.36
N PHE A 199 -13.29 -2.09 -2.15
CA PHE A 199 -14.49 -2.76 -2.66
C PHE A 199 -14.57 -2.70 -4.20
N ARG A 200 -14.11 -1.61 -4.81
CA ARG A 200 -13.97 -1.50 -6.26
C ARG A 200 -12.98 -2.54 -6.80
N GLU A 201 -11.83 -2.71 -6.16
CA GLU A 201 -10.83 -3.72 -6.51
C GLU A 201 -11.43 -5.14 -6.43
N MET A 202 -12.11 -5.47 -5.33
CA MET A 202 -12.81 -6.75 -5.16
C MET A 202 -13.89 -6.99 -6.23
N ALA A 203 -14.62 -5.94 -6.63
CA ALA A 203 -15.62 -6.03 -7.69
C ALA A 203 -14.99 -6.31 -9.07
N TYR A 204 -13.79 -5.79 -9.36
CA TYR A 204 -13.05 -6.16 -10.58
C TYR A 204 -12.57 -7.60 -10.55
N LEU A 205 -12.14 -8.11 -9.39
CA LEU A 205 -11.62 -9.47 -9.23
C LEU A 205 -12.72 -10.54 -9.19
N THR A 206 -13.95 -10.14 -8.85
CA THR A 206 -15.10 -11.05 -8.74
C THR A 206 -16.18 -10.63 -9.75
N LYS A 207 -16.02 -11.12 -10.97
CA LYS A 207 -16.88 -10.83 -12.11
C LYS A 207 -18.36 -11.05 -11.80
N GLY A 208 -19.20 -10.04 -12.04
CA GLY A 208 -20.65 -10.14 -11.82
C GLY A 208 -21.09 -9.97 -10.36
N LEU A 209 -20.19 -9.65 -9.43
CA LEU A 209 -20.53 -9.32 -8.05
C LEU A 209 -20.83 -7.83 -7.92
N TRP A 210 -21.99 -7.51 -7.37
CA TRP A 210 -22.42 -6.14 -7.09
C TRP A 210 -22.07 -5.77 -5.65
N PHE A 211 -21.28 -4.72 -5.48
CA PHE A 211 -21.06 -4.05 -4.22
C PHE A 211 -21.89 -2.77 -4.13
N HIS A 212 -22.66 -2.63 -3.07
CA HIS A 212 -23.39 -1.42 -2.71
C HIS A 212 -22.85 -0.92 -1.37
N PHE A 213 -22.24 0.25 -1.34
CA PHE A 213 -21.59 0.79 -0.16
C PHE A 213 -22.14 2.17 0.21
N VAL A 214 -22.68 2.27 1.42
CA VAL A 214 -23.35 3.44 1.98
C VAL A 214 -22.60 3.93 3.21
N ASP A 215 -22.38 5.23 3.31
CA ASP A 215 -21.90 5.92 4.51
C ASP A 215 -22.96 6.92 4.99
N GLU A 216 -23.76 6.51 5.96
CA GLU A 216 -24.83 7.33 6.55
C GLU A 216 -24.29 8.57 7.28
N ARG A 217 -23.02 8.58 7.68
CA ARG A 217 -22.39 9.71 8.39
C ARG A 217 -22.28 10.96 7.49
N ASN A 218 -22.10 10.75 6.19
CA ASN A 218 -21.84 11.79 5.20
C ASN A 218 -22.83 11.78 4.03
N ASP A 219 -23.90 10.98 4.12
CA ASP A 219 -24.90 10.78 3.07
C ASP A 219 -24.25 10.45 1.71
N THR A 220 -23.30 9.49 1.73
CA THR A 220 -22.50 9.11 0.57
C THR A 220 -22.76 7.66 0.21
N GLU A 221 -23.03 7.40 -1.08
CA GLU A 221 -23.32 6.08 -1.63
C GLU A 221 -22.49 5.82 -2.89
N VAL A 222 -22.00 4.60 -3.04
CA VAL A 222 -21.32 4.14 -4.27
C VAL A 222 -21.71 2.70 -4.60
N ASN A 223 -21.75 2.42 -5.90
CA ASN A 223 -22.03 1.09 -6.43
C ASN A 223 -20.89 0.65 -7.34
N PHE A 224 -20.47 -0.61 -7.21
CA PHE A 224 -19.46 -1.22 -8.08
C PHE A 224 -19.99 -2.53 -8.66
N TYR A 225 -19.96 -2.63 -9.99
CA TYR A 225 -20.31 -3.82 -10.74
C TYR A 225 -19.56 -3.85 -12.06
N PHE A 226 -18.78 -4.89 -12.31
CA PHE A 226 -17.93 -4.97 -13.49
C PHE A 226 -18.03 -6.33 -14.19
N GLU A 227 -18.81 -6.39 -15.26
CA GLU A 227 -18.92 -7.61 -16.09
C GLU A 227 -17.62 -8.00 -16.77
N GLY A 228 -16.80 -7.00 -17.14
CA GLY A 228 -15.51 -7.22 -17.78
C GLY A 228 -14.39 -7.65 -16.83
N GLY A 229 -14.66 -7.76 -15.51
CA GLY A 229 -13.71 -8.25 -14.53
C GLY A 229 -12.36 -7.53 -14.59
N ILE A 230 -11.25 -8.29 -14.59
CA ILE A 230 -9.89 -7.73 -14.62
C ILE A 230 -9.53 -7.00 -15.92
N VAL A 231 -10.25 -7.24 -17.03
CA VAL A 231 -10.09 -6.43 -18.26
C VAL A 231 -10.54 -5.00 -18.01
N SER A 232 -11.69 -4.83 -17.32
CA SER A 232 -12.16 -3.51 -16.90
C SER A 232 -11.21 -2.85 -15.91
N TYR A 233 -10.55 -3.66 -15.07
CA TYR A 233 -9.55 -3.18 -14.14
C TYR A 233 -8.33 -2.61 -14.85
N VAL A 234 -7.74 -3.34 -15.81
CA VAL A 234 -6.62 -2.85 -16.62
C VAL A 234 -6.98 -1.58 -17.38
N ARG A 235 -8.20 -1.50 -17.94
CA ARG A 235 -8.69 -0.25 -18.58
C ARG A 235 -8.81 0.90 -17.59
N HIS A 236 -9.27 0.62 -16.38
CA HIS A 236 -9.35 1.63 -15.31
C HIS A 236 -7.97 2.15 -14.91
N LEU A 237 -6.99 1.26 -14.74
CA LEU A 237 -5.60 1.62 -14.45
C LEU A 237 -4.97 2.49 -15.55
N ASN A 238 -5.34 2.25 -16.80
CA ASN A 238 -4.82 2.97 -17.97
C ASN A 238 -5.68 4.16 -18.43
N LYS A 239 -6.75 4.51 -17.69
CA LYS A 239 -7.68 5.58 -18.12
C LYS A 239 -7.00 6.93 -18.36
N GLU A 240 -5.87 7.20 -17.69
CA GLU A 240 -5.09 8.43 -17.79
C GLU A 240 -3.76 8.22 -18.55
N ARG A 241 -3.62 7.11 -19.29
CA ARG A 241 -2.42 6.74 -20.07
C ARG A 241 -2.77 6.57 -21.54
N THR A 242 -1.80 6.81 -22.42
CA THR A 242 -1.94 6.51 -23.85
C THR A 242 -1.63 5.04 -24.11
N VAL A 243 -2.64 4.27 -24.49
CA VAL A 243 -2.50 2.83 -24.73
C VAL A 243 -1.93 2.54 -26.13
N LEU A 244 -1.05 1.55 -26.24
CA LEU A 244 -0.46 1.11 -27.52
C LEU A 244 -1.42 0.21 -28.31
N HIS A 245 -2.31 -0.50 -27.65
CA HIS A 245 -3.34 -1.33 -28.28
C HIS A 245 -4.68 -1.16 -27.56
N ARG A 246 -5.76 -1.08 -28.35
CA ARG A 246 -7.08 -0.70 -27.84
C ARG A 246 -7.68 -1.74 -26.92
N GLN A 247 -7.53 -3.02 -27.27
CA GLN A 247 -8.07 -4.13 -26.50
C GLN A 247 -6.98 -4.72 -25.61
N PRO A 248 -7.16 -4.79 -24.28
CA PRO A 248 -6.26 -5.53 -23.43
C PRO A 248 -6.17 -7.01 -23.87
N PHE A 249 -5.00 -7.60 -23.76
CA PHE A 249 -4.89 -9.06 -23.79
C PHE A 249 -5.63 -9.63 -22.57
N TYR A 250 -6.33 -10.75 -22.77
CA TYR A 250 -7.03 -11.46 -21.71
C TYR A 250 -6.96 -12.95 -21.91
N THR A 251 -6.76 -13.69 -20.83
CA THR A 251 -6.89 -15.13 -20.79
C THR A 251 -7.39 -15.60 -19.44
N GLU A 252 -8.21 -16.65 -19.44
CA GLU A 252 -8.69 -17.36 -18.26
C GLU A 252 -8.62 -18.87 -18.55
N ARG A 253 -7.77 -19.60 -17.82
CA ARG A 253 -7.58 -21.05 -17.98
C ARG A 253 -7.19 -21.69 -16.66
N THR A 254 -7.49 -22.96 -16.51
CA THR A 254 -7.02 -23.79 -15.39
C THR A 254 -5.85 -24.65 -15.85
N SER A 255 -4.75 -24.63 -15.10
CA SER A 255 -3.60 -25.51 -15.25
C SER A 255 -3.19 -26.01 -13.88
N ASP A 256 -2.91 -27.32 -13.75
CA ASP A 256 -2.45 -27.95 -12.51
C ASP A 256 -3.34 -27.63 -11.28
N ASN A 257 -4.66 -27.65 -11.46
CA ASN A 257 -5.68 -27.26 -10.47
C ASN A 257 -5.61 -25.78 -10.01
N VAL A 258 -4.81 -24.94 -10.67
CA VAL A 258 -4.76 -23.51 -10.45
C VAL A 258 -5.58 -22.82 -11.53
N ALA A 259 -6.64 -22.11 -11.15
CA ALA A 259 -7.32 -21.22 -12.09
C ALA A 259 -6.51 -19.93 -12.22
N VAL A 260 -6.13 -19.61 -13.46
CA VAL A 260 -5.29 -18.46 -13.80
C VAL A 260 -6.09 -17.49 -14.68
N GLU A 261 -6.19 -16.25 -14.26
CA GLU A 261 -6.82 -15.16 -15.01
C GLU A 261 -5.80 -14.02 -15.16
N ILE A 262 -5.53 -13.60 -16.39
CA ILE A 262 -4.52 -12.58 -16.71
C ILE A 262 -5.13 -11.56 -17.68
N ALA A 263 -4.99 -10.29 -17.36
CA ALA A 263 -5.22 -9.20 -18.30
C ALA A 263 -4.00 -8.28 -18.34
N LEU A 264 -3.60 -7.82 -19.52
CA LEU A 264 -2.51 -6.86 -19.68
C LEU A 264 -2.73 -5.91 -20.85
N GLN A 265 -2.10 -4.73 -20.75
CA GLN A 265 -2.12 -3.73 -21.81
C GLN A 265 -0.84 -2.90 -21.75
N TYR A 266 -0.27 -2.61 -22.92
CA TYR A 266 0.89 -1.74 -23.02
C TYR A 266 0.48 -0.28 -23.24
N THR A 267 1.24 0.62 -22.66
CA THR A 267 1.10 2.07 -22.76
C THR A 267 2.41 2.69 -23.26
N ASP A 268 2.39 3.97 -23.59
CA ASP A 268 3.59 4.73 -23.95
C ASP A 268 4.43 5.17 -22.74
N SER A 269 3.98 4.87 -21.51
CA SER A 269 4.70 5.22 -20.28
C SER A 269 6.07 4.52 -20.17
N TYR A 270 6.92 5.06 -19.34
CA TYR A 270 8.26 4.51 -19.03
C TYR A 270 8.28 3.71 -17.73
N ASP A 271 7.11 3.50 -17.13
CA ASP A 271 6.94 2.74 -15.89
C ASP A 271 6.99 1.22 -16.16
N SER A 272 7.65 0.47 -15.29
CA SER A 272 7.79 -0.99 -15.38
C SER A 272 7.09 -1.77 -14.27
N ASP A 273 6.48 -1.07 -13.28
CA ASP A 273 5.97 -1.69 -12.05
C ASP A 273 4.44 -1.67 -11.92
N SER A 274 3.70 -1.43 -13.01
CA SER A 274 2.23 -1.44 -12.99
C SER A 274 1.64 -2.86 -13.12
N ILE A 275 2.19 -3.84 -12.37
CA ILE A 275 1.70 -5.23 -12.36
C ILE A 275 1.12 -5.53 -10.98
N TYR A 276 -0.17 -5.85 -10.96
CA TYR A 276 -0.94 -6.15 -9.74
C TYR A 276 -1.24 -7.65 -9.67
N THR A 277 -1.02 -8.24 -8.51
CA THR A 277 -1.08 -9.70 -8.35
C THR A 277 -2.00 -10.11 -7.20
N PHE A 278 -2.82 -11.11 -7.46
CA PHE A 278 -3.84 -11.58 -6.52
C PHE A 278 -3.84 -13.10 -6.42
N ALA A 279 -3.97 -13.60 -5.20
CA ALA A 279 -4.23 -15.01 -4.93
C ALA A 279 -5.50 -15.13 -4.08
N ASN A 280 -6.52 -15.84 -4.58
CA ASN A 280 -7.85 -15.94 -3.96
C ASN A 280 -8.43 -14.56 -3.59
N ASN A 281 -8.34 -13.60 -4.51
CA ASN A 281 -8.76 -12.20 -4.35
C ASN A 281 -7.98 -11.37 -3.30
N ILE A 282 -6.92 -11.93 -2.73
CA ILE A 282 -6.03 -11.22 -1.81
C ILE A 282 -4.94 -10.53 -2.61
N ASN A 283 -4.74 -9.24 -2.38
CA ASN A 283 -3.68 -8.46 -3.01
C ASN A 283 -2.32 -8.87 -2.45
N ASN A 284 -1.42 -9.35 -3.31
CA ASN A 284 -0.07 -9.73 -2.95
C ASN A 284 0.89 -8.60 -3.37
N VAL A 285 1.04 -7.61 -2.51
CA VAL A 285 1.83 -6.40 -2.80
C VAL A 285 3.30 -6.69 -3.09
N ASP A 286 3.85 -7.76 -2.49
CA ASP A 286 5.21 -8.25 -2.74
C ASP A 286 5.26 -9.33 -3.84
N GLY A 287 4.15 -9.53 -4.56
CA GLY A 287 4.04 -10.51 -5.63
C GLY A 287 4.15 -11.95 -5.13
N GLY A 288 5.09 -12.71 -5.70
CA GLY A 288 5.34 -14.10 -5.35
C GLY A 288 5.48 -15.03 -6.55
N ALA A 289 5.18 -16.32 -6.36
CA ALA A 289 5.36 -17.36 -7.36
C ALA A 289 4.61 -17.06 -8.67
N HIS A 290 3.36 -16.63 -8.61
CA HIS A 290 2.55 -16.26 -9.79
C HIS A 290 3.14 -15.09 -10.59
N LEU A 291 3.68 -14.05 -9.92
CA LEU A 291 4.38 -12.94 -10.59
C LEU A 291 5.67 -13.43 -11.26
N THR A 292 6.41 -14.31 -10.60
CA THR A 292 7.64 -14.90 -11.16
C THR A 292 7.32 -15.70 -12.42
N GLY A 293 6.29 -16.54 -12.40
CA GLY A 293 5.81 -17.30 -13.56
C GLY A 293 5.42 -16.39 -14.72
N PHE A 294 4.66 -15.34 -14.44
CA PHE A 294 4.25 -14.33 -15.42
C PHE A 294 5.45 -13.64 -16.07
N ARG A 295 6.37 -13.08 -15.27
CA ARG A 295 7.57 -12.36 -15.75
C ARG A 295 8.45 -13.23 -16.63
N THR A 296 8.63 -14.48 -16.25
CA THR A 296 9.42 -15.46 -17.00
C THR A 296 8.77 -15.78 -18.35
N ALA A 297 7.46 -16.09 -18.35
CA ALA A 297 6.72 -16.40 -19.57
C ALA A 297 6.66 -15.20 -20.53
N LEU A 298 6.34 -14.01 -20.02
CA LEU A 298 6.27 -12.77 -20.79
C LEU A 298 7.59 -12.51 -21.53
N THR A 299 8.71 -12.55 -20.80
CA THR A 299 10.04 -12.31 -21.36
C THR A 299 10.40 -13.34 -22.43
N ARG A 300 10.10 -14.61 -22.18
CA ARG A 300 10.32 -15.70 -23.14
C ARG A 300 9.50 -15.51 -24.41
N VAL A 301 8.20 -15.28 -24.28
CA VAL A 301 7.28 -15.16 -25.42
C VAL A 301 7.66 -13.99 -26.32
N ILE A 302 7.92 -12.82 -25.74
CA ILE A 302 8.31 -11.62 -26.51
C ILE A 302 9.62 -11.86 -27.26
N ASN A 303 10.64 -12.43 -26.62
CA ASN A 303 11.91 -12.76 -27.29
C ASN A 303 11.70 -13.77 -28.42
N THR A 304 10.94 -14.83 -28.18
CA THR A 304 10.66 -15.86 -29.20
C THR A 304 9.92 -15.27 -30.39
N TYR A 305 8.88 -14.46 -30.15
CA TYR A 305 8.11 -13.80 -31.20
C TYR A 305 8.98 -12.80 -32.01
N ALA A 306 9.73 -11.94 -31.33
CA ALA A 306 10.59 -10.95 -31.98
C ALA A 306 11.63 -11.60 -32.90
N ARG A 307 12.20 -12.77 -32.51
CA ARG A 307 13.13 -13.55 -33.33
C ARG A 307 12.42 -14.25 -34.49
N SER A 308 11.30 -14.93 -34.25
CA SER A 308 10.57 -15.64 -35.30
C SER A 308 10.08 -14.73 -36.43
N LYS A 309 9.77 -13.46 -36.09
CA LYS A 309 9.37 -12.44 -37.09
C LYS A 309 10.56 -11.65 -37.64
N GLY A 310 11.82 -11.99 -37.29
CA GLY A 310 13.03 -11.33 -37.76
C GLY A 310 13.18 -9.86 -37.30
N ILE A 311 12.40 -9.44 -36.28
CA ILE A 311 12.48 -8.09 -35.70
C ILE A 311 13.72 -7.95 -34.82
N LEU A 312 14.06 -9.00 -34.07
CA LEU A 312 15.31 -9.15 -33.32
C LEU A 312 16.22 -10.11 -34.09
N LYS A 313 17.41 -9.63 -34.48
CA LYS A 313 18.37 -10.44 -35.26
C LYS A 313 19.04 -11.50 -34.38
N GLU A 314 19.52 -12.59 -34.98
CA GLU A 314 20.18 -13.69 -34.25
C GLU A 314 21.41 -13.24 -33.45
N ASN A 315 22.17 -12.26 -33.96
CA ASN A 315 23.36 -11.71 -33.31
C ASN A 315 23.06 -10.63 -32.27
N GLU A 316 21.81 -10.21 -32.10
CA GLU A 316 21.40 -9.25 -31.08
C GLU A 316 21.10 -9.94 -29.76
N ALA A 317 21.43 -9.27 -28.64
CA ALA A 317 21.11 -9.78 -27.31
C ALA A 317 19.59 -9.87 -27.07
N ASN A 318 19.17 -10.84 -26.27
CA ASN A 318 17.78 -10.92 -25.84
C ASN A 318 17.34 -9.68 -25.08
N LEU A 319 16.07 -9.34 -25.21
CA LEU A 319 15.40 -8.38 -24.35
C LEU A 319 15.37 -8.89 -22.91
N THR A 320 15.69 -8.03 -21.96
CA THR A 320 15.63 -8.34 -20.52
C THR A 320 14.20 -8.24 -19.99
N GLY A 321 13.99 -8.74 -18.78
CA GLY A 321 12.71 -8.59 -18.08
C GLY A 321 12.27 -7.13 -17.98
N ASP A 322 13.19 -6.21 -17.66
CA ASP A 322 12.90 -4.77 -17.57
C ASP A 322 12.47 -4.17 -18.92
N ASP A 323 13.18 -4.55 -19.99
CA ASP A 323 12.85 -4.06 -21.35
C ASP A 323 11.42 -4.44 -21.74
N VAL A 324 10.98 -5.66 -21.41
CA VAL A 324 9.65 -6.14 -21.78
C VAL A 324 8.53 -5.65 -20.86
N ARG A 325 8.86 -5.14 -19.68
CA ARG A 325 7.86 -4.60 -18.75
C ARG A 325 7.69 -3.09 -18.85
N GLU A 326 8.57 -2.36 -19.53
CA GLU A 326 8.42 -0.92 -19.69
C GLU A 326 7.10 -0.58 -20.39
N GLY A 327 6.25 0.20 -19.71
CA GLY A 327 4.93 0.60 -20.19
C GLY A 327 3.85 -0.48 -20.03
N LEU A 328 4.13 -1.60 -19.38
CA LEU A 328 3.18 -2.68 -19.15
C LEU A 328 2.29 -2.40 -17.92
N THR A 329 0.99 -2.47 -18.12
CA THR A 329 0.01 -2.60 -17.04
C THR A 329 -0.57 -4.01 -17.09
N GLY A 330 -0.53 -4.74 -15.97
CA GLY A 330 -1.01 -6.11 -15.88
C GLY A 330 -1.72 -6.41 -14.58
N VAL A 331 -2.74 -7.27 -14.66
CA VAL A 331 -3.43 -7.85 -13.51
C VAL A 331 -3.39 -9.36 -13.64
N ILE A 332 -2.89 -10.02 -12.61
CA ILE A 332 -2.74 -11.48 -12.52
C ILE A 332 -3.54 -11.95 -11.31
N SER A 333 -4.54 -12.77 -11.54
CA SER A 333 -5.34 -13.39 -10.49
C SER A 333 -5.23 -14.90 -10.57
N VAL A 334 -4.85 -15.55 -9.47
CA VAL A 334 -4.81 -17.00 -9.35
C VAL A 334 -5.77 -17.46 -8.25
N LYS A 335 -6.42 -18.61 -8.47
CA LYS A 335 -7.29 -19.25 -7.49
C LYS A 335 -6.77 -20.67 -7.21
N LEU A 336 -6.48 -20.92 -5.94
CA LEU A 336 -5.86 -22.16 -5.43
C LEU A 336 -6.71 -22.69 -4.27
N GLU A 337 -6.72 -24.00 -4.07
CA GLU A 337 -7.40 -24.61 -2.92
C GLU A 337 -6.67 -24.30 -1.60
N ASP A 338 -5.34 -24.38 -1.59
CA ASP A 338 -4.49 -24.18 -0.40
C ASP A 338 -3.30 -23.25 -0.71
N PRO A 339 -3.53 -21.91 -0.84
CA PRO A 339 -2.45 -20.97 -1.09
C PRO A 339 -1.55 -20.79 0.12
N GLN A 340 -0.25 -20.90 -0.08
CA GLN A 340 0.76 -20.66 0.94
C GLN A 340 1.35 -19.25 0.79
N PHE A 341 1.47 -18.54 1.91
CA PHE A 341 2.01 -17.17 1.96
C PHE A 341 3.23 -17.11 2.88
N SER A 342 4.10 -16.13 2.64
CA SER A 342 5.31 -15.92 3.45
C SER A 342 5.03 -15.38 4.86
N SER A 343 3.86 -14.75 5.06
CA SER A 343 3.47 -14.11 6.33
C SER A 343 1.96 -14.12 6.53
N GLN A 344 1.52 -13.82 7.74
CA GLN A 344 0.10 -13.69 8.10
C GLN A 344 -0.60 -12.57 7.32
N THR A 345 0.11 -11.54 6.91
CA THR A 345 -0.41 -10.41 6.11
C THR A 345 -0.68 -10.78 4.65
N LYS A 346 -0.25 -11.99 4.21
CA LYS A 346 -0.49 -12.58 2.88
C LYS A 346 0.08 -11.74 1.72
N GLU A 347 1.11 -10.95 1.97
CA GLU A 347 1.69 -10.02 1.00
C GLU A 347 2.42 -10.71 -0.16
N LYS A 348 2.91 -11.95 0.06
CA LYS A 348 3.67 -12.70 -0.93
C LYS A 348 3.21 -14.15 -1.02
N LEU A 349 2.79 -14.59 -2.22
CA LEU A 349 2.45 -15.99 -2.50
C LEU A 349 3.70 -16.82 -2.71
N VAL A 350 3.82 -17.95 -1.98
CA VAL A 350 4.98 -18.86 -2.09
C VAL A 350 4.66 -20.23 -2.69
N SER A 351 3.39 -20.50 -3.03
CA SER A 351 2.93 -21.75 -3.69
C SER A 351 3.62 -21.98 -5.04
N PRO A 352 4.51 -22.98 -5.19
CA PRO A 352 5.30 -23.15 -6.43
C PRO A 352 4.46 -23.49 -7.65
N GLU A 353 3.34 -24.21 -7.47
CA GLU A 353 2.41 -24.60 -8.52
C GLU A 353 1.81 -23.38 -9.24
N ALA A 354 1.64 -22.26 -8.54
CA ALA A 354 1.18 -21.02 -9.14
C ALA A 354 2.16 -20.47 -10.19
N ALA A 355 3.48 -20.66 -9.99
CA ALA A 355 4.48 -20.22 -10.95
C ALA A 355 4.41 -21.00 -12.26
N SER A 356 4.32 -22.34 -12.18
CA SER A 356 4.24 -23.21 -13.36
C SER A 356 2.93 -23.00 -14.12
N ALA A 357 1.79 -22.95 -13.40
CA ALA A 357 0.48 -22.74 -14.01
C ALA A 357 0.39 -21.39 -14.76
N VAL A 358 0.82 -20.29 -14.10
CA VAL A 358 0.85 -18.97 -14.73
C VAL A 358 1.81 -18.93 -15.92
N ALA A 359 3.00 -19.54 -15.82
CA ALA A 359 3.97 -19.55 -16.92
C ALA A 359 3.45 -20.34 -18.14
N THR A 360 2.72 -21.42 -17.92
CA THR A 360 2.10 -22.21 -18.99
C THR A 360 0.97 -21.43 -19.65
N VAL A 361 -0.02 -20.99 -18.85
CA VAL A 361 -1.20 -20.27 -19.37
C VAL A 361 -0.80 -18.98 -20.09
N MET A 362 0.08 -18.18 -19.50
CA MET A 362 0.58 -16.94 -20.11
C MET A 362 1.38 -17.23 -21.38
N GLY A 363 2.26 -18.25 -21.34
CA GLY A 363 3.11 -18.62 -22.45
C GLY A 363 2.31 -18.97 -23.71
N ASP A 364 1.33 -19.85 -23.57
CA ASP A 364 0.53 -20.34 -24.69
C ASP A 364 -0.46 -19.27 -25.19
N ALA A 365 -1.19 -18.64 -24.26
CA ALA A 365 -2.23 -17.71 -24.65
C ALA A 365 -1.66 -16.43 -25.26
N PHE A 366 -0.55 -15.90 -24.71
CA PHE A 366 0.02 -14.66 -25.22
C PHE A 366 0.76 -14.85 -26.54
N ALA A 367 1.41 -16.00 -26.76
CA ALA A 367 2.02 -16.33 -28.06
C ALA A 367 0.95 -16.36 -29.16
N ASN A 368 -0.17 -17.04 -28.93
CA ASN A 368 -1.28 -17.10 -29.88
C ASN A 368 -1.86 -15.70 -30.15
N TRP A 369 -2.05 -14.91 -29.08
CA TRP A 369 -2.59 -13.55 -29.24
C TRP A 369 -1.69 -12.64 -30.07
N LEU A 370 -0.36 -12.73 -29.89
CA LEU A 370 0.60 -11.96 -30.71
C LEU A 370 0.51 -12.35 -32.19
N ASP A 371 0.32 -13.63 -32.50
CA ASP A 371 0.16 -14.10 -33.89
C ASP A 371 -1.19 -13.67 -34.49
N GLU A 372 -2.25 -13.65 -33.70
CA GLU A 372 -3.60 -13.18 -34.12
C GLU A 372 -3.69 -11.67 -34.26
N ASN A 373 -2.84 -10.89 -33.55
CA ASN A 373 -2.85 -9.43 -33.53
C ASN A 373 -1.51 -8.80 -33.99
N PRO A 374 -1.05 -9.04 -35.24
CA PRO A 374 0.31 -8.68 -35.66
C PRO A 374 0.61 -7.18 -35.62
N SER A 375 -0.40 -6.32 -35.80
CA SER A 375 -0.22 -4.86 -35.71
C SER A 375 0.03 -4.40 -34.28
N ASP A 376 -0.65 -5.00 -33.30
CA ASP A 376 -0.49 -4.69 -31.88
C ASP A 376 0.81 -5.30 -31.35
N ALA A 377 1.10 -6.55 -31.74
CA ALA A 377 2.36 -7.21 -31.46
C ALA A 377 3.57 -6.39 -31.90
N ARG A 378 3.51 -5.82 -33.13
CA ARG A 378 4.58 -4.97 -33.65
C ARG A 378 4.80 -3.75 -32.77
N ARG A 379 3.73 -3.04 -32.37
CA ARG A 379 3.82 -1.87 -31.49
C ARG A 379 4.43 -2.21 -30.12
N ILE A 380 4.03 -3.34 -29.55
CA ILE A 380 4.59 -3.85 -28.30
C ILE A 380 6.09 -4.13 -28.45
N ILE A 381 6.48 -4.87 -29.50
CA ILE A 381 7.89 -5.20 -29.74
C ILE A 381 8.73 -3.94 -30.01
N GLU A 382 8.21 -2.97 -30.78
CA GLU A 382 8.90 -1.70 -31.00
C GLU A 382 9.14 -0.93 -29.70
N LYS A 383 8.16 -0.92 -28.77
CA LYS A 383 8.30 -0.32 -27.43
C LYS A 383 9.39 -1.03 -26.63
N THR A 384 9.38 -2.36 -26.58
CA THR A 384 10.36 -3.14 -25.80
C THR A 384 11.78 -3.01 -26.39
N LEU A 385 11.94 -2.95 -27.71
CA LEU A 385 13.22 -2.67 -28.37
C LEU A 385 13.73 -1.26 -28.07
N GLN A 386 12.82 -0.28 -27.99
CA GLN A 386 13.19 1.07 -27.61
C GLN A 386 13.70 1.12 -26.16
N ALA A 387 13.05 0.41 -25.23
CA ALA A 387 13.50 0.26 -23.85
C ALA A 387 14.91 -0.36 -23.79
N ALA A 388 15.13 -1.47 -24.52
CA ALA A 388 16.44 -2.13 -24.61
C ALA A 388 17.55 -1.21 -25.14
N ARG A 389 17.26 -0.45 -26.21
CA ARG A 389 18.21 0.53 -26.76
C ARG A 389 18.56 1.62 -25.74
N THR A 390 17.57 2.11 -25.02
CA THR A 390 17.77 3.09 -23.94
C THR A 390 18.64 2.52 -22.83
N ARG A 391 18.36 1.30 -22.36
CA ARG A 391 19.16 0.59 -21.34
C ARG A 391 20.63 0.41 -21.79
N LEU A 392 20.84 -0.05 -23.02
CA LEU A 392 22.20 -0.26 -23.56
C LEU A 392 22.96 1.07 -23.72
N ALA A 393 22.30 2.15 -24.13
CA ALA A 393 22.90 3.47 -24.20
C ALA A 393 23.34 3.96 -22.80
N VAL A 394 22.47 3.76 -21.79
CA VAL A 394 22.78 4.08 -20.40
C VAL A 394 23.93 3.24 -19.86
N GLN A 395 23.96 1.95 -20.17
CA GLN A 395 25.07 1.06 -19.76
C GLN A 395 26.40 1.52 -20.38
N LYS A 396 26.40 1.89 -21.66
CA LYS A 396 27.59 2.41 -22.35
C LYS A 396 28.11 3.72 -21.74
N VAL A 397 27.20 4.62 -21.36
CA VAL A 397 27.55 5.85 -20.64
C VAL A 397 28.17 5.51 -19.26
N ARG A 398 27.59 4.54 -18.55
CA ARG A 398 28.12 4.08 -17.26
C ARG A 398 29.49 3.42 -17.38
N GLU A 399 29.71 2.59 -18.40
CA GLU A 399 31.01 1.94 -18.65
C GLU A 399 32.09 2.98 -19.01
N THR A 400 31.74 3.99 -19.79
CA THR A 400 32.62 5.11 -20.11
C THR A 400 32.93 5.94 -18.87
N SER A 401 31.92 6.24 -18.05
CA SER A 401 32.09 6.92 -16.77
C SER A 401 32.85 6.07 -15.75
N ARG A 402 32.69 4.73 -15.78
CA ARG A 402 33.38 3.79 -14.90
C ARG A 402 34.88 3.65 -15.25
N LYS A 403 35.24 3.73 -16.55
CA LYS A 403 36.63 3.82 -16.99
C LYS A 403 37.29 5.13 -16.53
N SER A 404 36.54 6.24 -16.54
CA SER A 404 36.95 7.52 -15.96
C SER A 404 36.94 7.51 -14.41
N ALA A 405 36.13 6.64 -13.77
CA ALA A 405 35.92 6.56 -12.32
C ALA A 405 36.78 5.48 -11.65
N MET A 406 37.49 4.62 -12.38
CA MET A 406 38.61 3.82 -11.81
C MET A 406 39.78 4.69 -11.36
N GLU A 407 39.78 5.99 -11.72
CA GLU A 407 40.71 7.01 -11.20
C GLU A 407 40.17 7.76 -9.97
N GLY A 408 39.01 7.43 -9.42
CA GLY A 408 38.50 7.99 -8.16
C GLY A 408 36.98 7.91 -8.05
N PHE A 409 36.46 7.09 -7.16
CA PHE A 409 35.09 7.16 -6.65
C PHE A 409 34.92 8.50 -5.91
N SER A 410 34.74 9.59 -6.63
CA SER A 410 34.43 10.86 -6.00
C SER A 410 32.92 10.92 -5.81
N LEU A 411 32.49 10.90 -4.55
CA LEU A 411 31.15 11.30 -4.13
C LEU A 411 30.77 12.62 -4.78
N PRO A 412 29.48 12.92 -5.00
CA PRO A 412 29.09 14.20 -5.58
C PRO A 412 29.78 15.32 -4.81
N GLY A 413 30.52 16.21 -5.50
CA GLY A 413 31.29 17.27 -4.84
C GLY A 413 30.48 18.20 -3.95
N LYS A 414 29.16 18.18 -4.11
CA LYS A 414 28.21 18.91 -3.26
C LYS A 414 27.75 18.13 -2.02
N LEU A 415 27.97 16.82 -1.94
CA LEU A 415 27.63 16.01 -0.76
C LEU A 415 28.57 16.34 0.39
N ALA A 416 28.02 16.78 1.50
CA ALA A 416 28.75 16.85 2.76
C ALA A 416 28.49 15.56 3.54
N ASP A 417 29.36 14.58 3.40
CA ASP A 417 29.21 13.25 4.00
C ASP A 417 29.41 13.25 5.52
N CYS A 418 28.95 12.19 6.19
CA CYS A 418 29.19 11.92 7.60
C CYS A 418 30.46 11.05 7.78
N SER A 419 30.96 11.00 9.01
CA SER A 419 32.19 10.25 9.34
C SER A 419 31.92 8.80 9.75
N ASP A 420 30.72 8.46 10.21
CA ASP A 420 30.33 7.08 10.51
C ASP A 420 30.11 6.31 9.19
N THR A 421 30.51 5.06 9.17
CA THR A 421 30.39 4.16 8.02
C THR A 421 29.29 3.10 8.20
N ASN A 422 28.65 3.04 9.39
CA ASN A 422 27.54 2.13 9.63
C ASN A 422 26.23 2.74 9.09
N PRO A 423 25.63 2.19 8.00
CA PRO A 423 24.42 2.75 7.40
C PRO A 423 23.23 2.87 8.35
N GLU A 424 23.10 1.97 9.34
CA GLU A 424 21.99 1.96 10.30
C GLU A 424 21.98 3.22 11.18
N ARG A 425 23.14 3.83 11.39
CA ARG A 425 23.31 5.04 12.19
C ARG A 425 23.30 6.30 11.34
N CYS A 426 23.57 6.16 10.04
CA CYS A 426 23.76 7.29 9.14
C CYS A 426 22.44 7.78 8.54
N GLU A 427 22.35 9.10 8.38
CA GLU A 427 21.22 9.82 7.85
C GLU A 427 21.64 10.72 6.69
N LEU A 428 20.88 10.70 5.59
CA LEU A 428 21.06 11.61 4.46
C LEU A 428 19.93 12.62 4.42
N TYR A 429 20.25 13.89 4.60
CA TYR A 429 19.32 15.00 4.37
C TYR A 429 19.44 15.48 2.93
N ILE A 430 18.35 15.40 2.19
CA ILE A 430 18.21 16.00 0.86
C ILE A 430 17.56 17.36 1.06
N VAL A 431 18.33 18.42 0.79
CA VAL A 431 17.99 19.80 1.16
C VAL A 431 17.77 20.64 -0.09
N GLU A 432 16.73 21.46 -0.08
CA GLU A 432 16.44 22.41 -1.15
C GLU A 432 17.41 23.59 -1.12
N GLY A 433 18.14 23.79 -2.24
CA GLY A 433 19.01 24.93 -2.45
C GLY A 433 20.33 24.91 -1.69
N ASP A 434 21.26 25.74 -2.18
CA ASP A 434 22.61 25.88 -1.58
C ASP A 434 22.57 26.68 -0.26
N SER A 435 21.62 27.60 -0.09
CA SER A 435 21.49 28.42 1.12
C SER A 435 21.09 27.58 2.33
N ALA A 436 19.96 26.87 2.25
CA ALA A 436 19.51 25.96 3.30
C ALA A 436 20.52 24.80 3.50
N GLY A 437 21.12 24.31 2.40
CA GLY A 437 22.22 23.35 2.44
C GLY A 437 23.44 23.86 3.23
N GLY A 438 23.76 25.16 3.17
CA GLY A 438 24.80 25.81 3.95
C GLY A 438 24.52 25.80 5.44
N SER A 439 23.31 26.24 5.85
CA SER A 439 22.86 26.22 7.25
C SER A 439 22.82 24.78 7.79
N ALA A 440 22.28 23.83 7.02
CA ALA A 440 22.23 22.43 7.40
C ALA A 440 23.64 21.80 7.58
N LYS A 441 24.60 22.13 6.70
CA LYS A 441 26.00 21.67 6.83
C LYS A 441 26.66 22.18 8.10
N GLN A 442 26.35 23.38 8.54
CA GLN A 442 26.90 23.98 9.75
C GLN A 442 26.22 23.43 11.01
N GLY A 443 24.87 23.26 10.98
CA GLY A 443 24.08 22.83 12.11
C GLY A 443 24.11 21.32 12.40
N ARG A 444 24.47 20.46 11.41
CA ARG A 444 24.39 19.01 11.52
C ARG A 444 25.34 18.38 12.54
N ASP A 445 25.05 17.20 13.03
CA ASP A 445 26.05 16.32 13.64
C ASP A 445 26.83 15.58 12.54
N ARG A 446 28.10 15.99 12.35
CA ARG A 446 28.98 15.46 11.30
C ARG A 446 29.30 13.97 11.46
N ARG A 447 29.05 13.39 12.62
CA ARG A 447 29.32 11.98 12.86
C ARG A 447 28.42 11.09 12.05
N PHE A 448 27.10 11.38 11.99
CA PHE A 448 26.11 10.49 11.38
C PHE A 448 25.16 11.18 10.39
N GLN A 449 25.21 12.51 10.24
CA GLN A 449 24.33 13.23 9.31
C GLN A 449 25.11 13.72 8.08
N ALA A 450 24.67 13.30 6.90
CA ALA A 450 25.12 13.78 5.61
C ALA A 450 24.13 14.76 4.99
N ILE A 451 24.61 15.76 4.24
CA ILE A 451 23.79 16.78 3.57
C ILE A 451 24.05 16.76 2.08
N LEU A 452 22.97 16.62 1.30
CA LEU A 452 22.97 16.73 -0.15
C LEU A 452 22.09 17.90 -0.57
N PRO A 453 22.62 19.07 -0.91
CA PRO A 453 21.83 20.14 -1.46
C PRO A 453 21.44 19.86 -2.92
N LEU A 454 20.18 20.12 -3.28
CA LEU A 454 19.69 20.04 -4.64
C LEU A 454 19.52 21.45 -5.21
N ARG A 455 19.97 21.67 -6.45
CA ARG A 455 19.84 22.97 -7.13
C ARG A 455 18.56 23.03 -7.93
N GLY A 456 17.52 23.60 -7.31
CA GLY A 456 16.20 23.80 -7.94
C GLY A 456 15.41 22.51 -8.13
N LYS A 457 14.39 22.59 -8.99
CA LYS A 457 13.47 21.48 -9.26
C LYS A 457 14.18 20.36 -10.02
N ILE A 458 14.14 19.15 -9.48
CA ILE A 458 14.66 17.97 -10.19
C ILE A 458 13.79 17.64 -11.40
N LEU A 459 14.33 16.82 -12.30
CA LEU A 459 13.60 16.35 -13.46
C LEU A 459 12.35 15.56 -13.03
N ASN A 460 11.20 15.86 -13.65
CA ASN A 460 10.01 15.03 -13.49
C ASN A 460 10.22 13.68 -14.19
N VAL A 461 10.47 12.64 -13.40
CA VAL A 461 10.78 11.30 -13.90
C VAL A 461 9.56 10.58 -14.49
N GLU A 462 8.34 11.00 -14.12
CA GLU A 462 7.10 10.46 -14.69
C GLU A 462 6.99 10.75 -16.20
N LYS A 463 7.51 11.89 -16.63
CA LYS A 463 7.52 12.36 -18.04
C LYS A 463 8.81 12.09 -18.80
N SER A 464 9.78 11.48 -18.15
CA SER A 464 11.14 11.46 -18.70
C SER A 464 11.61 10.05 -18.95
N ARG A 465 12.19 9.83 -20.12
CA ARG A 465 12.87 8.58 -20.44
C ARG A 465 14.04 8.35 -19.50
N LEU A 466 14.34 7.09 -19.22
CA LEU A 466 15.38 6.66 -18.30
C LEU A 466 16.78 7.22 -18.65
N ASP A 467 17.12 7.30 -19.94
CA ASP A 467 18.39 7.86 -20.43
C ASP A 467 18.52 9.35 -20.08
N LYS A 468 17.44 10.12 -20.28
CA LYS A 468 17.39 11.55 -19.92
C LYS A 468 17.45 11.74 -18.40
N MET A 469 16.73 10.91 -17.65
CA MET A 469 16.76 10.91 -16.19
C MET A 469 18.18 10.66 -15.68
N LEU A 470 18.84 9.61 -16.18
CA LEU A 470 20.21 9.26 -15.78
C LEU A 470 21.28 10.22 -16.32
N SER A 471 20.98 11.07 -17.30
CA SER A 471 21.86 12.16 -17.71
C SER A 471 21.75 13.39 -16.80
N ASN A 472 20.66 13.54 -16.04
CA ASN A 472 20.43 14.67 -15.16
C ASN A 472 21.39 14.66 -13.97
N THR A 473 22.06 15.80 -13.72
CA THR A 473 23.10 15.93 -12.69
C THR A 473 22.58 15.72 -11.27
N GLU A 474 21.36 16.22 -10.97
CA GLU A 474 20.75 16.12 -9.64
C GLU A 474 20.34 14.67 -9.34
N VAL A 475 19.73 13.98 -10.32
CA VAL A 475 19.35 12.58 -10.19
C VAL A 475 20.59 11.68 -10.05
N LYS A 476 21.65 11.92 -10.81
CA LYS A 476 22.94 11.22 -10.63
C LYS A 476 23.50 11.41 -9.23
N ALA A 477 23.46 12.65 -8.73
CA ALA A 477 23.95 12.94 -7.40
C ALA A 477 23.16 12.20 -6.31
N LEU A 478 21.82 12.11 -6.46
CA LEU A 478 20.95 11.34 -5.55
C LEU A 478 21.33 9.85 -5.57
N ILE A 479 21.38 9.22 -6.75
CA ILE A 479 21.70 7.79 -6.89
C ILE A 479 23.09 7.49 -6.30
N THR A 480 24.09 8.33 -6.61
CA THR A 480 25.45 8.16 -6.12
C THR A 480 25.56 8.35 -4.60
N ALA A 481 24.86 9.34 -4.04
CA ALA A 481 24.85 9.59 -2.60
C ALA A 481 24.20 8.43 -1.82
N ILE A 482 23.06 7.92 -2.30
CA ILE A 482 22.33 6.80 -1.67
C ILE A 482 23.14 5.50 -1.74
N GLY A 483 23.92 5.29 -2.82
CA GLY A 483 24.89 4.20 -2.93
C GLY A 483 24.36 2.90 -3.54
N THR A 484 23.08 2.84 -3.91
CA THR A 484 22.44 1.66 -4.53
C THR A 484 21.95 1.97 -5.96
N PRO A 485 21.93 0.99 -6.87
CA PRO A 485 21.27 1.12 -8.16
C PRO A 485 19.76 1.36 -8.03
N ILE A 486 19.12 1.74 -9.14
CA ILE A 486 17.67 1.97 -9.24
C ILE A 486 16.95 0.76 -9.85
N GLY A 487 15.62 0.72 -9.69
CA GLY A 487 14.74 -0.31 -10.25
C GLY A 487 14.98 -1.69 -9.63
N GLU A 488 14.90 -2.75 -10.43
CA GLU A 488 15.07 -4.13 -9.95
C GLU A 488 16.49 -4.47 -9.45
N GLN A 489 17.47 -3.64 -9.80
CA GLN A 489 18.85 -3.79 -9.33
C GLN A 489 19.09 -3.14 -7.96
N PHE A 490 18.06 -2.58 -7.34
CA PHE A 490 18.15 -2.00 -6.02
C PHE A 490 18.61 -3.06 -4.99
N MET A 491 19.60 -2.70 -4.19
CA MET A 491 20.16 -3.57 -3.16
C MET A 491 20.16 -2.83 -1.82
N THR A 492 19.35 -3.29 -0.88
CA THR A 492 19.25 -2.69 0.46
C THR A 492 20.60 -2.70 1.19
N GLU A 493 21.39 -3.76 0.98
CA GLU A 493 22.70 -3.95 1.63
C GLU A 493 23.76 -2.94 1.15
N LYS A 494 23.51 -2.25 0.02
CA LYS A 494 24.38 -1.21 -0.52
C LYS A 494 23.99 0.20 -0.10
N LEU A 495 22.89 0.35 0.64
CA LEU A 495 22.50 1.65 1.17
C LEU A 495 23.61 2.22 2.06
N ARG A 496 23.96 3.48 1.82
CA ARG A 496 24.91 4.20 2.66
C ARG A 496 24.28 4.85 3.88
N TYR A 497 22.96 5.03 3.83
CA TYR A 497 22.16 5.67 4.89
C TYR A 497 20.84 4.92 5.04
N HIS A 498 20.53 4.48 6.25
CA HIS A 498 19.23 3.85 6.54
C HIS A 498 18.13 4.87 6.83
N ARG A 499 18.45 6.16 6.88
CA ARG A 499 17.44 7.22 6.92
C ARG A 499 17.73 8.26 5.85
N VAL A 500 16.83 8.38 4.89
CA VAL A 500 16.86 9.41 3.85
C VAL A 500 15.74 10.39 4.17
N LEU A 501 16.08 11.65 4.47
CA LEU A 501 15.15 12.67 4.91
C LEU A 501 15.01 13.75 3.85
N LEU A 502 13.78 14.00 3.41
CA LEU A 502 13.44 15.10 2.51
C LEU A 502 13.21 16.36 3.34
N MET A 503 14.04 17.37 3.14
CA MET A 503 13.97 18.65 3.86
C MET A 503 13.83 19.78 2.84
N THR A 504 12.58 20.16 2.57
CA THR A 504 12.18 21.19 1.60
C THR A 504 11.53 22.37 2.32
N ASP A 505 11.52 23.52 1.67
CA ASP A 505 10.88 24.72 2.17
C ASP A 505 9.36 24.53 2.37
N ALA A 506 8.76 25.32 3.24
CA ALA A 506 7.32 25.23 3.56
C ALA A 506 6.43 25.98 2.55
N ASP A 507 6.97 26.37 1.41
CA ASP A 507 6.28 27.08 0.33
C ASP A 507 5.78 26.15 -0.79
N VAL A 508 5.18 26.74 -1.83
CA VAL A 508 4.64 26.00 -2.98
C VAL A 508 5.72 25.32 -3.80
N ASP A 509 6.91 25.92 -3.92
CA ASP A 509 8.04 25.37 -4.66
C ASP A 509 8.67 24.19 -3.93
N GLY A 510 8.87 24.30 -2.60
CA GLY A 510 9.33 23.21 -1.76
C GLY A 510 8.36 22.03 -1.76
N SER A 511 7.05 22.27 -1.76
CA SER A 511 6.02 21.24 -1.90
C SER A 511 6.11 20.54 -3.26
N HIS A 512 6.41 21.28 -4.33
CA HIS A 512 6.61 20.71 -5.67
C HIS A 512 7.90 19.88 -5.75
N ILE A 513 9.02 20.36 -5.18
CA ILE A 513 10.29 19.62 -5.11
C ILE A 513 10.10 18.32 -4.33
N ARG A 514 9.40 18.35 -3.21
CA ARG A 514 9.05 17.17 -2.43
C ARG A 514 8.24 16.16 -3.25
N THR A 515 7.26 16.64 -4.01
CA THR A 515 6.46 15.76 -4.89
C THR A 515 7.30 15.13 -6.00
N LEU A 516 8.22 15.87 -6.61
CA LEU A 516 9.17 15.34 -7.62
C LEU A 516 10.09 14.29 -7.02
N LEU A 517 10.61 14.50 -5.80
CA LEU A 517 11.44 13.54 -5.08
C LEU A 517 10.66 12.28 -4.73
N LEU A 518 9.45 12.41 -4.20
CA LEU A 518 8.57 11.27 -3.91
C LEU A 518 8.26 10.47 -5.17
N THR A 519 8.01 11.15 -6.31
CA THR A 519 7.82 10.49 -7.61
C THR A 519 9.06 9.68 -8.00
N PHE A 520 10.26 10.26 -7.85
CA PHE A 520 11.52 9.56 -8.14
C PHE A 520 11.70 8.32 -7.26
N PHE A 521 11.49 8.44 -5.94
CA PHE A 521 11.64 7.31 -5.02
C PHE A 521 10.58 6.23 -5.27
N PHE A 522 9.34 6.61 -5.51
CA PHE A 522 8.27 5.68 -5.81
C PHE A 522 8.51 4.91 -7.12
N ARG A 523 8.95 5.58 -8.19
CA ARG A 523 9.16 4.96 -9.51
C ARG A 523 10.46 4.15 -9.61
N HIS A 524 11.53 4.58 -8.97
CA HIS A 524 12.86 4.05 -9.20
C HIS A 524 13.57 3.47 -7.99
N MET A 525 13.10 3.74 -6.77
CA MET A 525 13.66 3.22 -5.52
C MET A 525 12.56 2.78 -4.54
N ARG A 526 11.53 2.10 -5.03
CA ARG A 526 10.38 1.66 -4.25
C ARG A 526 10.74 0.86 -2.98
N PRO A 527 11.77 -0.05 -3.00
CA PRO A 527 12.17 -0.76 -1.79
C PRO A 527 12.66 0.16 -0.66
N LEU A 528 13.16 1.36 -0.97
CA LEU A 528 13.56 2.33 0.05
C LEU A 528 12.35 2.83 0.85
N ILE A 529 11.17 2.94 0.23
CA ILE A 529 9.91 3.27 0.90
C ILE A 529 9.38 2.04 1.65
N ALA A 530 9.32 0.89 0.99
CA ALA A 530 8.77 -0.34 1.54
C ALA A 530 9.52 -0.81 2.81
N ASN A 531 10.86 -0.62 2.83
CA ASN A 531 11.70 -0.97 3.97
C ASN A 531 11.77 0.15 5.03
N GLY A 532 10.99 1.23 4.89
CA GLY A 532 10.87 2.28 5.89
C GLY A 532 12.09 3.21 6.03
N HIS A 533 12.86 3.40 4.95
CA HIS A 533 14.09 4.22 4.96
C HIS A 533 13.85 5.67 4.50
N LEU A 534 12.65 6.03 4.00
CA LEU A 534 12.35 7.38 3.50
C LEU A 534 11.50 8.16 4.50
N TYR A 535 11.90 9.41 4.77
CA TYR A 535 11.25 10.29 5.73
C TYR A 535 11.09 11.71 5.16
N ILE A 536 10.14 12.47 5.71
CA ILE A 536 9.94 13.89 5.47
C ILE A 536 10.21 14.63 6.78
N ALA A 537 11.17 15.53 6.78
CA ALA A 537 11.43 16.40 7.91
C ALA A 537 10.34 17.48 8.02
N GLN A 538 9.93 17.78 9.24
CA GLN A 538 8.93 18.79 9.55
C GLN A 538 9.59 19.97 10.26
N PRO A 539 10.03 21.03 9.54
CA PRO A 539 10.49 22.24 10.19
C PRO A 539 9.32 23.00 10.80
N PRO A 540 9.54 23.82 11.85
CA PRO A 540 8.48 24.65 12.43
C PRO A 540 8.04 25.73 11.44
N LEU A 541 6.75 26.10 11.47
CA LEU A 541 6.20 27.18 10.67
C LEU A 541 6.37 28.54 11.35
N TYR A 542 6.39 28.57 12.68
CA TYR A 542 6.49 29.81 13.44
C TYR A 542 7.48 29.68 14.59
N ARG A 543 8.14 30.81 14.88
CA ARG A 543 8.84 31.06 16.14
C ARG A 543 8.12 32.17 16.89
N ILE A 544 7.75 31.89 18.13
CA ILE A 544 7.09 32.83 19.04
C ILE A 544 8.07 33.13 20.16
N LYS A 545 8.57 34.36 20.22
CA LYS A 545 9.52 34.77 21.26
C LYS A 545 8.86 35.78 22.20
N HIS A 546 8.90 35.48 23.49
CA HIS A 546 8.52 36.40 24.53
C HIS A 546 9.57 36.40 25.65
N GLY A 547 10.11 37.56 25.94
CA GLY A 547 11.21 37.69 26.90
C GLY A 547 12.45 36.91 26.46
N LYS A 548 12.94 35.97 27.31
CA LYS A 548 14.05 35.08 27.00
C LYS A 548 13.66 33.75 26.40
N GLN A 549 12.35 33.47 26.35
CA GLN A 549 11.84 32.17 25.82
C GLN A 549 11.50 32.29 24.34
N ALA A 550 11.87 31.30 23.58
CA ALA A 550 11.45 31.09 22.20
C ALA A 550 10.76 29.73 22.10
N VAL A 551 9.55 29.71 21.54
CA VAL A 551 8.78 28.49 21.32
C VAL A 551 8.57 28.34 19.82
N TYR A 552 8.77 27.12 19.32
CA TYR A 552 8.53 26.77 17.93
C TYR A 552 7.23 26.02 17.80
N VAL A 553 6.40 26.38 16.82
CA VAL A 553 5.11 25.72 16.57
C VAL A 553 4.97 25.36 15.10
N TYR A 554 4.25 24.27 14.84
CA TYR A 554 4.26 23.57 13.54
C TYR A 554 2.95 23.75 12.75
N SER A 555 1.96 24.42 13.34
CA SER A 555 0.69 24.71 12.68
C SER A 555 0.09 26.04 13.13
N ASP A 556 -0.85 26.58 12.31
CA ASP A 556 -1.61 27.77 12.68
C ASP A 556 -2.42 27.55 13.96
N ALA A 557 -3.01 26.34 14.10
CA ALA A 557 -3.79 25.98 15.29
C ALA A 557 -2.94 25.96 16.57
N GLU A 558 -1.71 25.44 16.50
CA GLU A 558 -0.77 25.48 17.62
C GLU A 558 -0.36 26.91 17.96
N ARG A 559 -0.09 27.75 16.93
CA ARG A 559 0.21 29.18 17.11
C ARG A 559 -0.92 29.87 17.86
N ASP A 560 -2.15 29.73 17.38
CA ASP A 560 -3.31 30.40 17.96
C ASP A 560 -3.61 29.90 19.38
N THR A 561 -3.45 28.58 19.60
CA THR A 561 -3.55 27.98 20.94
C THR A 561 -2.49 28.50 21.89
N TYR A 562 -1.25 28.69 21.41
CA TYR A 562 -0.18 29.21 22.26
C TYR A 562 -0.41 30.71 22.57
N LEU A 563 -0.76 31.50 21.56
CA LEU A 563 -1.04 32.94 21.73
C LEU A 563 -2.21 33.18 22.66
N SER A 564 -3.25 32.35 22.64
CA SER A 564 -4.42 32.47 23.53
C SER A 564 -4.10 32.22 25.00
N LYS A 565 -3.00 31.52 25.30
CA LYS A 565 -2.55 31.21 26.68
C LYS A 565 -1.60 32.27 27.24
N LEU A 566 -1.13 33.19 26.42
CA LEU A 566 -0.26 34.30 26.89
C LEU A 566 -1.09 35.37 27.60
N ASP A 567 -0.47 36.01 28.59
CA ASP A 567 -1.06 37.17 29.23
C ASP A 567 -1.35 38.25 28.17
N PRO A 568 -2.55 38.88 28.14
CA PRO A 568 -2.92 39.89 27.15
C PRO A 568 -1.98 41.12 27.10
N THR A 569 -1.19 41.35 28.14
CA THR A 569 -0.21 42.43 28.19
C THR A 569 1.11 42.10 27.49
N VAL A 570 1.37 40.82 27.20
CA VAL A 570 2.58 40.32 26.54
C VAL A 570 2.44 40.49 25.03
N ARG A 571 3.36 41.21 24.40
CA ARG A 571 3.49 41.28 22.94
C ARG A 571 4.62 40.34 22.52
N PRO A 572 4.30 39.13 22.04
CA PRO A 572 5.32 38.24 21.53
C PRO A 572 5.85 38.69 20.17
N ASP A 573 7.13 38.48 19.94
CA ASP A 573 7.72 38.59 18.60
C ASP A 573 7.39 37.31 17.84
N LEU A 574 6.58 37.43 16.78
CA LEU A 574 6.11 36.33 15.93
C LEU A 574 6.86 36.34 14.60
N GLN A 575 7.67 35.32 14.35
CA GLN A 575 8.36 35.11 13.08
C GLN A 575 7.74 33.90 12.39
N ARG A 576 7.26 34.11 11.15
CA ARG A 576 6.87 33.00 10.25
C ARG A 576 8.07 32.63 9.40
N TYR A 577 8.40 31.33 9.32
CA TYR A 577 9.40 30.81 8.42
C TYR A 577 8.75 30.41 7.09
N LYS A 578 9.21 31.04 5.99
CA LYS A 578 8.78 30.69 4.62
C LYS A 578 9.72 29.65 4.00
N GLY A 579 11.01 29.65 4.41
CA GLY A 579 12.00 28.73 3.91
C GLY A 579 13.06 28.41 4.97
N LEU A 580 13.73 27.27 4.78
CA LEU A 580 14.81 26.77 5.64
C LEU A 580 16.03 27.70 5.65
N GLY A 581 16.22 28.47 4.58
CA GLY A 581 17.27 29.48 4.48
C GLY A 581 17.12 30.67 5.44
N GLU A 582 15.95 30.86 6.03
CA GLU A 582 15.68 31.89 7.05
C GLU A 582 16.11 31.44 8.45
N MET A 583 16.41 30.14 8.63
CA MET A 583 16.85 29.58 9.90
C MET A 583 18.39 29.58 9.97
N ASN A 584 18.90 30.04 11.11
CA ASN A 584 20.31 29.89 11.36
C ASN A 584 20.66 28.41 11.69
N PRO A 585 21.96 28.02 11.65
CA PRO A 585 22.36 26.63 11.89
C PRO A 585 21.89 26.03 13.23
N GLU A 586 21.89 26.83 14.30
CA GLU A 586 21.46 26.39 15.64
C GLU A 586 19.97 26.14 15.69
N GLN A 587 19.16 27.05 15.11
CA GLN A 587 17.71 26.88 15.02
C GLN A 587 17.34 25.63 14.21
N LEU A 588 18.00 25.42 13.08
CA LEU A 588 17.77 24.26 12.23
C LEU A 588 18.15 22.95 12.93
N TRP A 589 19.26 22.97 13.70
CA TRP A 589 19.62 21.85 14.54
C TRP A 589 18.56 21.56 15.62
N GLU A 590 18.24 22.56 16.43
CA GLU A 590 17.33 22.39 17.57
C GLU A 590 15.94 21.88 17.19
N THR A 591 15.40 22.32 16.04
CA THR A 591 14.01 22.07 15.65
C THR A 591 13.83 20.92 14.66
N THR A 592 14.82 20.72 13.76
CA THR A 592 14.60 19.87 12.56
C THR A 592 15.62 18.76 12.41
N MET A 593 16.85 18.91 12.94
CA MET A 593 17.91 17.93 12.71
C MET A 593 18.30 17.14 13.97
N ASN A 594 18.09 17.67 15.16
CA ASN A 594 18.43 17.00 16.40
C ASN A 594 17.47 15.80 16.63
N PRO A 595 17.97 14.56 16.70
CA PRO A 595 17.14 13.37 16.90
C PRO A 595 16.25 13.40 18.14
N ALA A 596 16.64 14.17 19.19
CA ALA A 596 15.87 14.27 20.43
C ALA A 596 14.60 15.14 20.28
N ASN A 597 14.59 16.12 19.38
CA ASN A 597 13.55 17.15 19.33
C ASN A 597 12.80 17.20 17.97
N ARG A 598 13.41 16.69 16.90
CA ARG A 598 12.88 16.81 15.55
C ARG A 598 11.60 16.00 15.37
N ILE A 599 10.75 16.50 14.49
CA ILE A 599 9.58 15.78 13.98
C ILE A 599 9.89 15.30 12.56
N ILE A 600 9.79 14.00 12.33
CA ILE A 600 9.93 13.38 11.00
C ILE A 600 8.74 12.48 10.74
N LEU A 601 8.23 12.51 9.51
CA LEU A 601 7.16 11.61 9.05
C LEU A 601 7.79 10.52 8.19
N GLN A 602 7.56 9.28 8.55
CA GLN A 602 7.94 8.15 7.70
C GLN A 602 7.02 8.09 6.49
N VAL A 603 7.61 7.94 5.30
CA VAL A 603 6.83 7.72 4.08
C VAL A 603 6.46 6.26 4.01
N THR A 604 5.17 5.97 4.09
CA THR A 604 4.61 4.62 3.97
C THR A 604 3.86 4.48 2.66
N MET A 605 3.70 3.24 2.21
CA MET A 605 2.96 2.91 1.01
C MET A 605 1.87 1.89 1.39
N GLU A 606 0.72 2.41 1.82
CA GLU A 606 -0.43 1.59 2.21
C GLU A 606 -1.14 0.97 1.01
N ASP A 607 -1.16 1.69 -0.12
CA ASP A 607 -1.82 1.30 -1.36
C ASP A 607 -0.96 1.71 -2.57
N ALA A 608 -0.29 0.73 -3.16
CA ALA A 608 0.61 0.93 -4.30
C ALA A 608 -0.16 1.37 -5.55
N GLN A 609 -1.38 0.88 -5.76
CA GLN A 609 -2.22 1.25 -6.89
C GLN A 609 -2.63 2.71 -6.79
N ARG A 610 -3.11 3.13 -5.63
CA ARG A 610 -3.52 4.52 -5.39
C ARG A 610 -2.35 5.49 -5.52
N ALA A 611 -1.17 5.10 -5.05
CA ALA A 611 0.04 5.88 -5.24
C ALA A 611 0.38 6.04 -6.73
N ASP A 612 0.31 4.95 -7.50
CA ASP A 612 0.52 4.96 -8.95
C ASP A 612 -0.48 5.86 -9.68
N GLU A 613 -1.78 5.71 -9.43
CA GLU A 613 -2.82 6.57 -9.98
C GLU A 613 -2.58 8.05 -9.65
N THR A 614 -2.21 8.34 -8.40
CA THR A 614 -1.96 9.70 -7.94
C THR A 614 -0.74 10.32 -8.63
N PHE A 615 0.37 9.61 -8.71
CA PHE A 615 1.57 10.10 -9.39
C PHE A 615 1.32 10.26 -10.90
N THR A 616 0.67 9.30 -11.55
CA THR A 616 0.31 9.38 -12.98
C THR A 616 -0.60 10.60 -13.24
N MET A 617 -1.60 10.84 -12.40
CA MET A 617 -2.52 11.96 -12.54
C MET A 617 -1.83 13.31 -12.30
N LEU A 618 -1.06 13.45 -11.22
CA LEU A 618 -0.44 14.72 -10.84
C LEU A 618 0.80 15.05 -11.66
N MET A 619 1.61 14.05 -11.99
CA MET A 619 2.94 14.22 -12.56
C MET A 619 3.02 13.77 -14.02
N GLY A 620 2.02 13.04 -14.54
CA GLY A 620 1.96 12.53 -15.92
C GLY A 620 1.72 13.63 -16.97
N ASP A 621 1.70 13.23 -18.25
CA ASP A 621 1.61 14.15 -19.40
C ASP A 621 0.22 14.75 -19.58
N LEU A 622 -0.85 14.02 -19.20
CA LEU A 622 -2.22 14.46 -19.39
C LEU A 622 -2.60 15.63 -18.45
N VAL A 623 -2.99 16.75 -19.05
CA VAL A 623 -3.34 17.97 -18.29
C VAL A 623 -4.76 17.91 -17.72
N ALA A 624 -5.71 17.30 -18.46
CA ALA A 624 -7.12 17.33 -18.11
C ALA A 624 -7.44 16.67 -16.77
N PRO A 625 -6.91 15.47 -16.42
CA PRO A 625 -7.12 14.84 -15.12
C PRO A 625 -6.58 15.68 -13.96
N ARG A 626 -5.38 16.25 -14.11
CA ARG A 626 -4.77 17.13 -13.12
C ARG A 626 -5.59 18.39 -12.89
N LYS A 627 -6.08 19.02 -13.98
CA LYS A 627 -6.96 20.19 -13.89
C LYS A 627 -8.25 19.86 -13.13
N LYS A 628 -8.88 18.73 -13.44
CA LYS A 628 -10.09 18.25 -12.75
C LYS A 628 -9.82 18.00 -11.26
N PHE A 629 -8.71 17.37 -10.93
CA PHE A 629 -8.29 17.14 -9.54
C PHE A 629 -8.16 18.46 -8.78
N ILE A 630 -7.45 19.44 -9.34
CA ILE A 630 -7.29 20.77 -8.72
C ILE A 630 -8.65 21.44 -8.52
N GLN A 631 -9.55 21.38 -9.50
CA GLN A 631 -10.89 21.98 -9.39
C GLN A 631 -11.74 21.31 -8.29
N VAL A 632 -11.71 20.00 -8.19
CA VAL A 632 -12.47 19.23 -7.19
C VAL A 632 -11.96 19.52 -5.77
N HIS A 633 -10.65 19.69 -5.61
CA HIS A 633 -10.01 19.91 -4.30
C HIS A 633 -9.69 21.38 -4.00
N ALA A 634 -10.17 22.31 -4.82
CA ALA A 634 -9.90 23.75 -4.62
C ALA A 634 -10.43 24.28 -3.27
N ALA A 635 -11.52 23.72 -2.78
CA ALA A 635 -12.10 24.09 -1.47
C ALA A 635 -11.28 23.56 -0.27
N ASP A 636 -10.46 22.54 -0.48
CA ASP A 636 -9.64 21.92 0.58
C ASP A 636 -8.32 22.67 0.82
N VAL A 637 -8.00 23.62 -0.05
CA VAL A 637 -6.73 24.40 0.02
C VAL A 637 -6.81 25.42 1.15
N LYS A 638 -5.99 25.22 2.19
CA LYS A 638 -5.98 26.10 3.37
C LYS A 638 -4.92 27.21 3.34
N ASN A 639 -3.87 27.05 2.53
CA ASN A 639 -2.75 27.98 2.48
C ASN A 639 -2.47 28.35 1.01
N LEU A 640 -3.19 29.33 0.50
CA LEU A 640 -2.83 29.99 -0.75
C LEU A 640 -1.81 31.08 -0.42
N ASP A 641 -0.62 30.98 -0.99
CA ASP A 641 0.37 32.06 -1.00
C ASP A 641 -0.07 33.06 -2.09
N ILE A 642 -0.94 34.02 -1.71
CA ILE A 642 -1.44 35.09 -2.59
C ILE A 642 -0.62 36.33 -2.33
#